data_adeeb0a93ba99a1acf18a86552f68322
#
_entry.id   adeeb0a93ba99a1acf18a86552f68322
#
_cell.length_a   1.000
_cell.length_b   1.000
_cell.length_c   1.000
_cell.angle_alpha   90.00
_cell.angle_beta   90.00
_cell.angle_gamma   90.00
#
_symmetry.space_group_name_H-M   'P 1'
#
loop_
_entity.id
_entity.type
_entity.pdbx_description
1 polymer ?
#
loop_
_entity_poly.entity_id
_entity_poly.type
_entity_poly.pdbx_seq_one_letter_code
_entity_poly.pdbx_strand_id
1 'polypeptide(L)'
;MSGRGGKSPTPKPTASRVPCFGGTNLALIPTPCDVEGDALPLSAMDPLTSSYNDKIRPLLDAVDKLRNLKVMKEGIQLPTIVVVGDQSSGKSSVLESLAGISLPRGQGICTRVPLIMRLQNHPCDEPQLYLEFEGKVVHSDEENIAVAIAVATNEIAGGGKGISNTPLTLVVKKDGVPDLTMVDLPGITRVPVHGQPENIYEQVSGMIMEYIRPEETIILNVLSATVDFSTCESIRMSQMVDKKGERTLAVITKSDKNPEGLLEKVTADDVNIGLGYVCVRNRIGEETYDEARMEEHRLFKTHPLLSKIDESMVGIPVLARRLIQIQATIVAKCLPDIVNKISEKLNANVALLQSMPKNLSSIAEAETAVTQIMGSAKDSLRKILLRGEFDEYPDEKGMHCTARLAEMLDRCSEKLQNCPDSNFAKDFLLEELEVLEETKGICLPNFLPHVTFLTCLQRKIGRISSTPVEFVSNVWEYIGGVVLKVLMQYSELYPQLQNATRRAAQHLMAKVKERAIGHVVEIVQMEKCTDFTCNPEYMAEWNKLMEKQVVFLQHIDDPWKPSKFVLEGIGEVDVEKLRERRHLVQQAFNLRMRMVAYWKTVLRRLVDSVALHLLFTVQGLVNKELEDEVVSQVVGPQGGGQQRMLEETPAVAAKREKLMRSISLLKESREVVAQIIDRVSMADMEKHQPAQGVKGGGGSNHGQGLHGGHGEASACSRSQGRWWLKSWTGSPRRTWRSISLLKESREVVAQIMDRVSTADMENSPVRFYVFLFLCCAFVCLVLCFCLW
;
A
#
# COMPACT_ATOMS: atom_id res chain seq x y z
N MET A 1 -8.29 37.77 38.31
CA MET A 1 -9.39 37.09 39.03
C MET A 1 -9.72 35.90 38.20
N SER A 2 -9.21 34.75 38.46
CA SER A 2 -9.58 33.69 39.41
C SER A 2 -10.78 32.88 38.90
N GLY A 3 -10.51 31.60 38.68
CA GLY A 3 -11.44 30.50 38.70
C GLY A 3 -11.00 29.39 37.72
N ARG A 4 -10.19 28.46 38.09
CA ARG A 4 -10.37 27.05 38.52
C ARG A 4 -11.54 26.40 37.79
N GLY A 5 -11.42 25.33 37.03
CA GLY A 5 -10.58 24.15 37.12
C GLY A 5 -11.52 22.97 36.85
N GLY A 6 -11.16 21.97 36.26
CA GLY A 6 -11.97 20.77 36.07
C GLY A 6 -11.36 19.88 35.03
N LYS A 7 -10.36 19.09 35.41
CA LYS A 7 -9.87 17.93 34.62
C LYS A 7 -10.82 16.77 34.87
N SER A 8 -11.45 16.26 33.84
CA SER A 8 -12.03 14.93 33.82
C SER A 8 -11.06 13.94 33.19
N PRO A 9 -10.92 12.73 33.71
CA PRO A 9 -9.94 11.75 33.27
C PRO A 9 -10.44 10.96 32.07
N THR A 10 -9.59 10.83 31.07
CA THR A 10 -9.75 9.92 29.93
C THR A 10 -9.60 8.47 30.38
N PRO A 11 -10.42 7.53 29.86
CA PRO A 11 -10.29 6.13 30.19
C PRO A 11 -9.13 5.49 29.42
N LYS A 12 -8.33 4.70 30.14
CA LYS A 12 -7.28 3.83 29.60
C LYS A 12 -7.91 2.74 28.72
N PRO A 13 -7.29 2.38 27.56
CA PRO A 13 -7.72 1.20 26.83
C PRO A 13 -7.25 -0.06 27.53
N THR A 14 -8.19 -0.95 27.77
CA THR A 14 -7.98 -2.32 28.26
C THR A 14 -7.22 -3.14 27.21
N ALA A 15 -6.06 -3.64 27.62
CA ALA A 15 -5.26 -4.58 26.86
C ALA A 15 -6.00 -5.93 26.72
N SER A 16 -6.34 -6.32 25.52
CA SER A 16 -6.75 -7.67 25.19
C SER A 16 -5.51 -8.58 25.21
N ARG A 17 -5.52 -9.56 26.08
CA ARG A 17 -4.53 -10.65 26.17
C ARG A 17 -4.58 -11.48 24.88
N VAL A 18 -3.49 -11.47 24.13
CA VAL A 18 -3.17 -12.49 23.14
C VAL A 18 -2.50 -13.65 23.88
N PRO A 19 -2.84 -14.91 23.61
CA PRO A 19 -2.22 -16.05 24.28
C PRO A 19 -0.77 -16.20 23.82
N CYS A 20 0.15 -16.14 24.78
CA CYS A 20 1.54 -16.49 24.60
C CYS A 20 1.64 -17.98 24.22
N PHE A 21 2.14 -18.26 23.04
CA PHE A 21 2.69 -19.58 22.71
C PHE A 21 3.90 -19.83 23.60
N GLY A 22 3.92 -21.01 24.19
CA GLY A 22 4.93 -21.42 25.13
C GLY A 22 6.34 -21.25 24.60
N GLY A 23 7.15 -20.50 25.33
CA GLY A 23 8.58 -20.44 25.16
C GLY A 23 9.18 -21.81 25.41
N THR A 24 9.74 -22.40 24.37
CA THR A 24 10.71 -23.46 24.54
C THR A 24 11.92 -22.83 25.23
N ASN A 25 12.12 -23.19 26.49
CA ASN A 25 13.33 -22.92 27.23
C ASN A 25 14.51 -23.54 26.47
N LEU A 26 15.24 -22.68 25.72
CA LEU A 26 16.59 -23.04 25.34
C LEU A 26 17.39 -23.10 26.66
N ALA A 27 17.69 -24.31 27.07
CA ALA A 27 18.53 -24.58 28.25
C ALA A 27 19.82 -23.80 28.09
N LEU A 28 20.11 -22.99 29.08
CA LEU A 28 21.42 -22.37 29.30
C LEU A 28 22.48 -23.46 29.15
N ILE A 29 23.38 -23.29 28.20
CA ILE A 29 24.53 -24.15 28.00
C ILE A 29 25.36 -24.04 29.27
N PRO A 30 25.61 -25.14 29.98
CA PRO A 30 26.47 -25.10 31.18
C PRO A 30 27.88 -24.66 30.79
N THR A 31 28.41 -23.73 31.53
CA THR A 31 29.82 -23.39 31.52
C THR A 31 30.59 -24.64 31.95
N PRO A 32 31.58 -25.09 31.16
CA PRO A 32 32.46 -26.16 31.61
C PRO A 32 33.48 -25.56 32.62
N CYS A 33 33.31 -25.89 33.88
CA CYS A 33 34.39 -25.82 34.85
C CYS A 33 35.15 -27.13 34.84
N ASP A 34 36.49 -27.01 34.85
CA ASP A 34 37.52 -27.98 35.22
C ASP A 34 37.74 -29.21 34.31
N VAL A 35 38.64 -29.08 33.38
CA VAL A 35 39.55 -30.19 33.04
C VAL A 35 40.97 -29.62 32.83
N GLU A 36 41.88 -29.95 33.73
CA GLU A 36 43.33 -29.82 33.55
C GLU A 36 43.78 -30.67 32.37
N GLY A 37 44.55 -30.12 31.44
CA GLY A 37 45.06 -30.88 30.33
C GLY A 37 46.00 -30.07 29.42
N ASP A 38 47.22 -30.53 29.29
CA ASP A 38 48.37 -30.07 28.51
C ASP A 38 48.05 -29.46 27.12
N ALA A 39 48.80 -28.40 26.78
CA ALA A 39 48.75 -27.75 25.49
C ALA A 39 49.22 -28.70 24.35
N LEU A 40 48.30 -29.09 23.49
CA LEU A 40 48.53 -29.77 22.22
C LEU A 40 48.27 -28.84 21.03
N PRO A 41 48.95 -29.03 19.89
CA PRO A 41 48.77 -28.20 18.70
C PRO A 41 47.33 -28.30 18.13
N LEU A 42 46.91 -27.28 17.44
CA LEU A 42 45.56 -27.04 16.88
C LEU A 42 44.98 -28.20 16.00
N SER A 43 45.68 -29.28 15.78
CA SER A 43 45.27 -30.43 14.97
C SER A 43 44.54 -31.54 15.73
N ALA A 44 44.42 -31.47 17.06
CA ALA A 44 43.65 -32.41 17.86
C ALA A 44 42.45 -31.71 18.50
N MET A 45 41.33 -31.57 17.76
CA MET A 45 40.06 -31.04 18.28
C MET A 45 39.40 -32.10 19.19
N ASP A 46 39.14 -31.76 20.44
CA ASP A 46 38.37 -32.57 21.38
C ASP A 46 37.00 -32.90 20.84
N PRO A 47 36.44 -34.10 21.15
CA PRO A 47 35.06 -34.48 20.72
C PRO A 47 33.94 -33.51 21.14
N LEU A 48 34.15 -32.78 22.21
CA LEU A 48 33.19 -31.73 22.68
C LEU A 48 33.24 -30.47 21.81
N THR A 49 34.39 -30.09 21.26
CA THR A 49 34.55 -28.98 20.32
C THR A 49 33.99 -29.32 18.93
N SER A 50 34.13 -30.59 18.50
CA SER A 50 33.52 -31.05 17.25
C SER A 50 31.98 -30.97 17.28
N SER A 51 31.33 -31.45 18.34
CA SER A 51 29.87 -31.41 18.49
C SER A 51 29.31 -29.97 18.59
N TYR A 52 30.12 -29.03 19.09
CA TYR A 52 29.72 -27.62 19.18
C TYR A 52 29.91 -26.93 17.83
N ASN A 53 30.97 -27.22 17.11
CA ASN A 53 31.20 -26.69 15.76
C ASN A 53 30.14 -27.18 14.77
N ASP A 54 29.67 -28.42 14.88
CA ASP A 54 28.62 -28.99 14.03
C ASP A 54 27.27 -28.24 14.18
N LYS A 55 26.99 -27.65 15.36
CA LYS A 55 25.79 -26.86 15.59
C LYS A 55 25.94 -25.40 15.14
N ILE A 56 27.13 -24.83 15.30
CA ILE A 56 27.39 -23.42 15.00
C ILE A 56 27.59 -23.20 13.50
N ARG A 57 28.28 -24.08 12.83
CA ARG A 57 28.64 -23.96 11.41
C ARG A 57 27.41 -23.77 10.49
N PRO A 58 26.31 -24.53 10.64
CA PRO A 58 25.11 -24.29 9.83
C PRO A 58 24.52 -22.89 10.00
N LEU A 59 24.59 -22.29 11.20
CA LEU A 59 24.11 -20.95 11.48
C LEU A 59 24.99 -19.88 10.81
N LEU A 60 26.30 -20.05 10.86
CA LEU A 60 27.24 -19.14 10.19
C LEU A 60 27.12 -19.22 8.67
N ASP A 61 27.04 -20.45 8.11
CA ASP A 61 26.77 -20.67 6.69
C ASP A 61 25.49 -20.03 6.21
N ALA A 62 24.47 -20.02 7.08
CA ALA A 62 23.21 -19.34 6.80
C ALA A 62 23.37 -17.83 6.62
N VAL A 63 24.01 -17.22 7.61
CA VAL A 63 24.24 -15.77 7.58
C VAL A 63 25.11 -15.41 6.38
N ASP A 64 26.10 -16.23 6.04
CA ASP A 64 26.95 -15.99 4.87
C ASP A 64 26.18 -16.15 3.55
N LYS A 65 25.28 -17.15 3.44
CA LYS A 65 24.38 -17.28 2.29
C LYS A 65 23.45 -16.06 2.16
N LEU A 66 22.84 -15.60 3.26
CA LEU A 66 22.03 -14.39 3.25
C LEU A 66 22.85 -13.15 2.84
N ARG A 67 24.11 -13.08 3.30
CA ARG A 67 25.02 -11.99 2.94
C ARG A 67 25.38 -12.04 1.45
N ASN A 68 25.64 -13.22 0.89
CA ASN A 68 25.91 -13.42 -0.53
C ASN A 68 24.69 -13.06 -1.40
N LEU A 69 23.46 -13.32 -0.93
CA LEU A 69 22.21 -12.88 -1.54
C LEU A 69 22.02 -11.35 -1.44
N LYS A 70 22.90 -10.64 -0.74
CA LYS A 70 22.86 -9.17 -0.57
C LYS A 70 21.58 -8.65 0.10
N VAL A 71 21.00 -9.43 1.02
CA VAL A 71 19.80 -9.10 1.79
C VAL A 71 19.93 -7.77 2.54
N MET A 72 21.14 -7.38 2.90
CA MET A 72 21.43 -6.09 3.53
C MET A 72 21.02 -4.89 2.64
N LYS A 73 21.01 -5.04 1.30
CA LYS A 73 20.52 -4.00 0.38
C LYS A 73 19.02 -3.76 0.49
N GLU A 74 18.28 -4.73 1.02
CA GLU A 74 16.86 -4.62 1.32
C GLU A 74 16.57 -4.01 2.71
N GLY A 75 17.62 -3.60 3.44
CA GLY A 75 17.53 -2.99 4.76
C GLY A 75 17.48 -4.00 5.91
N ILE A 76 17.78 -5.28 5.66
CA ILE A 76 17.81 -6.33 6.68
C ILE A 76 19.23 -6.47 7.19
N GLN A 77 19.47 -6.12 8.45
CA GLN A 77 20.79 -6.21 9.08
C GLN A 77 21.10 -7.66 9.44
N LEU A 78 22.39 -8.04 9.30
CA LEU A 78 22.89 -9.36 9.63
C LEU A 78 23.95 -9.25 10.73
N PRO A 79 24.02 -10.22 11.65
CA PRO A 79 25.04 -10.25 12.69
C PRO A 79 26.45 -10.15 12.12
N THR A 80 27.22 -9.18 12.61
CA THR A 80 28.56 -8.87 12.14
C THR A 80 29.41 -8.37 13.31
N ILE A 81 30.69 -8.75 13.38
CA ILE A 81 31.63 -8.26 14.39
C ILE A 81 32.24 -6.96 13.85
N VAL A 82 32.07 -5.87 14.57
CA VAL A 82 32.65 -4.57 14.22
C VAL A 82 33.78 -4.25 15.17
N VAL A 83 34.96 -4.03 14.61
CA VAL A 83 36.17 -3.76 15.36
C VAL A 83 36.35 -2.24 15.52
N VAL A 84 36.28 -1.77 16.75
CA VAL A 84 36.40 -0.36 17.12
C VAL A 84 37.59 -0.15 18.05
N GLY A 85 38.17 1.01 18.02
CA GLY A 85 39.31 1.37 18.92
C GLY A 85 39.98 2.63 18.44
N ASP A 86 40.68 3.26 19.36
CA ASP A 86 41.43 4.47 19.07
C ASP A 86 42.57 4.22 18.09
N GLN A 87 43.10 5.26 17.47
CA GLN A 87 44.22 5.16 16.56
C GLN A 87 45.42 4.49 17.26
N SER A 88 46.09 3.58 16.58
CA SER A 88 47.21 2.79 17.10
C SER A 88 46.90 1.87 18.30
N SER A 89 45.63 1.58 18.58
CA SER A 89 45.25 0.60 19.62
C SER A 89 45.58 -0.84 19.27
N GLY A 90 45.89 -1.14 18.00
CA GLY A 90 46.28 -2.49 17.53
C GLY A 90 45.14 -3.26 16.83
N LYS A 91 44.08 -2.59 16.34
CA LYS A 91 42.93 -3.23 15.63
C LYS A 91 43.40 -4.15 14.50
N SER A 92 44.06 -3.59 13.50
CA SER A 92 44.51 -4.37 12.33
C SER A 92 45.46 -5.48 12.71
N SER A 93 46.29 -5.30 13.79
CA SER A 93 47.19 -6.36 14.27
C SER A 93 46.45 -7.53 14.93
N VAL A 94 45.33 -7.28 15.62
CA VAL A 94 44.43 -8.34 16.13
C VAL A 94 43.82 -9.12 14.97
N LEU A 95 43.35 -8.40 13.94
CA LEU A 95 42.78 -9.01 12.74
C LEU A 95 43.78 -9.82 11.94
N GLU A 96 45.00 -9.32 11.79
CA GLU A 96 46.14 -10.06 11.21
C GLU A 96 46.39 -11.38 11.97
N SER A 97 46.43 -11.32 13.31
CA SER A 97 46.67 -12.48 14.15
C SER A 97 45.57 -13.53 14.09
N LEU A 98 44.30 -13.11 13.88
CA LEU A 98 43.13 -13.97 13.70
C LEU A 98 43.11 -14.61 12.30
N ALA A 99 43.48 -13.84 11.27
CA ALA A 99 43.39 -14.24 9.87
C ALA A 99 44.67 -14.98 9.39
N GLY A 100 45.77 -14.80 10.09
CA GLY A 100 47.07 -15.36 9.67
C GLY A 100 47.61 -14.76 8.36
N ILE A 101 47.23 -13.51 8.04
CA ILE A 101 47.64 -12.77 6.83
C ILE A 101 48.11 -11.37 7.20
N SER A 102 48.92 -10.75 6.36
CA SER A 102 49.44 -9.41 6.59
C SER A 102 48.42 -8.36 6.04
N LEU A 103 48.12 -7.36 6.86
CA LEU A 103 47.31 -6.18 6.46
C LEU A 103 48.22 -4.97 6.25
N PRO A 104 47.77 -3.93 5.51
CA PRO A 104 48.57 -2.73 5.30
C PRO A 104 48.98 -2.07 6.62
N ARG A 105 50.28 -1.85 6.78
CA ARG A 105 50.89 -1.16 7.95
C ARG A 105 51.48 0.17 7.53
N GLY A 106 51.40 1.17 8.40
CA GLY A 106 51.97 2.48 8.11
C GLY A 106 51.85 3.45 9.26
N GLN A 107 52.41 4.65 9.10
CA GLN A 107 52.22 5.75 10.04
C GLN A 107 50.91 6.50 9.69
N GLY A 108 50.08 6.80 10.68
CA GLY A 108 48.83 7.51 10.51
C GLY A 108 47.59 6.59 10.44
N ILE A 109 46.57 6.99 9.71
CA ILE A 109 45.36 6.17 9.50
C ILE A 109 45.63 5.18 8.36
N CYS A 110 45.86 3.93 8.69
CA CYS A 110 46.08 2.86 7.70
C CYS A 110 44.76 2.37 7.10
N THR A 111 43.71 2.14 7.91
CA THR A 111 42.38 1.75 7.50
C THR A 111 41.61 3.04 7.18
N ARG A 112 41.39 3.33 5.87
CA ARG A 112 40.74 4.56 5.40
C ARG A 112 39.32 4.30 4.87
N VAL A 113 38.97 3.05 4.73
CA VAL A 113 37.65 2.55 4.31
C VAL A 113 37.22 1.42 5.24
N PRO A 114 35.94 1.16 5.46
CA PRO A 114 35.52 -0.03 6.18
C PRO A 114 36.01 -1.29 5.46
N LEU A 115 36.86 -2.10 6.11
CA LEU A 115 37.36 -3.35 5.57
C LEU A 115 36.56 -4.51 6.15
N ILE A 116 35.69 -5.12 5.33
CA ILE A 116 34.91 -6.29 5.68
C ILE A 116 35.76 -7.54 5.42
N MET A 117 36.21 -8.20 6.47
CA MET A 117 36.99 -9.42 6.40
C MET A 117 36.07 -10.63 6.61
N ARG A 118 36.03 -11.54 5.64
CA ARG A 118 35.32 -12.81 5.71
C ARG A 118 36.34 -13.92 5.78
N LEU A 119 36.52 -14.48 6.97
CA LEU A 119 37.40 -15.63 7.22
C LEU A 119 36.56 -16.89 7.12
N GLN A 120 37.00 -17.84 6.31
CA GLN A 120 36.31 -19.12 6.10
C GLN A 120 37.35 -20.25 6.24
N ASN A 121 37.10 -21.13 7.20
CA ASN A 121 37.87 -22.34 7.34
C ASN A 121 37.55 -23.30 6.18
N HIS A 122 38.51 -23.46 5.28
CA HIS A 122 38.38 -24.32 4.12
C HIS A 122 39.61 -25.19 4.00
N PRO A 123 39.47 -26.54 4.01
CA PRO A 123 40.60 -27.43 3.81
C PRO A 123 41.04 -27.30 2.34
N CYS A 124 42.06 -26.51 2.11
CA CYS A 124 42.69 -26.31 0.80
C CYS A 124 44.20 -26.27 0.97
N ASP A 125 44.92 -26.84 -0.01
CA ASP A 125 46.38 -26.88 -0.01
C ASP A 125 47.00 -25.49 -0.20
N GLU A 126 46.27 -24.58 -0.91
CA GLU A 126 46.70 -23.19 -1.10
C GLU A 126 45.59 -22.21 -0.65
N PRO A 127 45.95 -21.19 0.15
CA PRO A 127 44.99 -20.17 0.58
C PRO A 127 44.40 -19.39 -0.60
N GLN A 128 43.07 -19.21 -0.62
CA GLN A 128 42.40 -18.39 -1.62
C GLN A 128 42.04 -17.04 -1.02
N LEU A 129 42.63 -15.97 -1.56
CA LEU A 129 42.36 -14.59 -1.16
C LEU A 129 41.85 -13.76 -2.34
N TYR A 130 40.80 -12.98 -2.12
CA TYR A 130 40.32 -12.03 -3.11
C TYR A 130 39.63 -10.83 -2.48
N LEU A 131 39.68 -9.71 -3.19
CA LEU A 131 39.08 -8.45 -2.83
C LEU A 131 37.84 -8.21 -3.69
N GLU A 132 36.73 -7.77 -3.07
CA GLU A 132 35.50 -7.36 -3.76
C GLU A 132 35.19 -5.89 -3.45
N PHE A 133 35.15 -5.03 -4.46
CA PHE A 133 34.75 -3.62 -4.33
C PHE A 133 34.21 -3.10 -5.67
N GLU A 134 33.21 -2.25 -5.61
CA GLU A 134 32.56 -1.60 -6.78
C GLU A 134 32.19 -2.56 -7.92
N GLY A 135 31.89 -3.82 -7.59
CA GLY A 135 31.55 -4.86 -8.59
C GLY A 135 32.75 -5.53 -9.25
N LYS A 136 33.98 -5.16 -8.86
CA LYS A 136 35.24 -5.83 -9.28
C LYS A 136 35.61 -6.92 -8.29
N VAL A 137 36.21 -7.99 -8.77
CA VAL A 137 36.83 -9.05 -7.96
C VAL A 137 38.30 -9.14 -8.37
N VAL A 138 39.18 -8.95 -7.38
CA VAL A 138 40.64 -8.99 -7.58
C VAL A 138 41.22 -10.12 -6.76
N HIS A 139 41.72 -11.15 -7.39
CA HIS A 139 42.44 -12.25 -6.72
C HIS A 139 43.84 -11.82 -6.30
N SER A 140 44.28 -12.31 -5.15
CA SER A 140 45.63 -12.02 -4.61
C SER A 140 46.17 -13.25 -3.87
N ASP A 141 47.41 -13.23 -3.52
CA ASP A 141 48.10 -14.19 -2.66
C ASP A 141 48.40 -13.57 -1.27
N GLU A 142 48.92 -14.41 -0.35
CA GLU A 142 49.26 -13.96 1.01
C GLU A 142 50.35 -12.88 1.07
N GLU A 143 51.30 -12.90 0.12
CA GLU A 143 52.41 -11.94 0.09
C GLU A 143 51.96 -10.58 -0.43
N ASN A 144 51.07 -10.55 -1.40
CA ASN A 144 50.67 -9.33 -2.11
C ASN A 144 49.34 -8.71 -1.60
N ILE A 145 48.62 -9.42 -0.75
CA ILE A 145 47.29 -8.97 -0.28
C ILE A 145 47.30 -7.59 0.39
N ALA A 146 48.36 -7.31 1.17
CA ALA A 146 48.51 -5.99 1.82
C ALA A 146 48.63 -4.85 0.80
N VAL A 147 49.37 -5.10 -0.29
CA VAL A 147 49.52 -4.13 -1.38
C VAL A 147 48.21 -3.99 -2.16
N ALA A 148 47.54 -5.09 -2.44
CA ALA A 148 46.24 -5.08 -3.13
C ALA A 148 45.19 -4.30 -2.34
N ILE A 149 45.10 -4.46 -1.01
CA ILE A 149 44.22 -3.69 -0.12
C ILE A 149 44.57 -2.19 -0.17
N ALA A 150 45.88 -1.85 -0.15
CA ALA A 150 46.32 -0.45 -0.20
C ALA A 150 45.91 0.22 -1.55
N VAL A 151 46.07 -0.50 -2.67
CA VAL A 151 45.69 -0.03 -4.01
C VAL A 151 44.19 0.16 -4.09
N ALA A 152 43.38 -0.82 -3.67
CA ALA A 152 41.92 -0.74 -3.65
C ALA A 152 41.41 0.40 -2.73
N THR A 153 42.05 0.56 -1.56
CA THR A 153 41.74 1.67 -0.64
C THR A 153 42.02 3.04 -1.27
N ASN A 154 43.11 3.18 -2.03
CA ASN A 154 43.43 4.41 -2.75
C ASN A 154 42.45 4.67 -3.92
N GLU A 155 41.96 3.64 -4.57
CA GLU A 155 40.93 3.76 -5.63
C GLU A 155 39.61 4.26 -5.02
N ILE A 156 39.19 3.71 -3.87
CA ILE A 156 37.92 4.05 -3.20
C ILE A 156 37.99 5.39 -2.46
N ALA A 157 39.04 5.66 -1.69
CA ALA A 157 39.18 6.85 -0.84
C ALA A 157 40.00 7.97 -1.46
N GLY A 158 40.56 7.78 -2.66
CA GLY A 158 41.43 8.70 -3.34
C GLY A 158 42.88 8.68 -2.80
N GLY A 159 43.84 9.25 -3.56
CA GLY A 159 45.26 9.25 -3.21
C GLY A 159 45.67 10.14 -2.03
N GLY A 160 44.73 10.83 -1.38
CA GLY A 160 44.98 11.70 -0.21
C GLY A 160 44.88 10.98 1.11
N LYS A 161 44.72 11.75 2.20
CA LYS A 161 44.54 11.22 3.59
C LYS A 161 43.10 11.20 4.04
N GLY A 162 42.11 11.35 3.10
CA GLY A 162 40.71 11.29 3.37
C GLY A 162 40.20 9.85 3.62
N ILE A 163 39.04 9.74 4.17
CA ILE A 163 38.32 8.46 4.41
C ILE A 163 37.09 8.38 3.51
N SER A 164 36.62 7.15 3.23
CA SER A 164 35.37 6.89 2.50
C SER A 164 34.53 5.86 3.26
N ASN A 165 33.19 6.00 3.18
CA ASN A 165 32.25 5.06 3.78
C ASN A 165 31.96 3.84 2.87
N THR A 166 32.51 3.80 1.66
CA THR A 166 32.38 2.68 0.74
C THR A 166 33.20 1.49 1.23
N PRO A 167 32.58 0.34 1.52
CA PRO A 167 33.30 -0.80 2.07
C PRO A 167 34.12 -1.54 1.01
N LEU A 168 35.28 -2.02 1.43
CA LEU A 168 36.12 -2.99 0.74
C LEU A 168 35.94 -4.37 1.39
N THR A 169 35.63 -5.41 0.63
CA THR A 169 35.49 -6.76 1.17
C THR A 169 36.70 -7.61 0.83
N LEU A 170 37.30 -8.20 1.84
CA LEU A 170 38.36 -9.20 1.74
C LEU A 170 37.78 -10.57 2.12
N VAL A 171 37.92 -11.54 1.25
CA VAL A 171 37.59 -12.95 1.53
C VAL A 171 38.84 -13.77 1.64
N VAL A 172 38.98 -14.48 2.76
CA VAL A 172 40.12 -15.36 3.08
C VAL A 172 39.58 -16.74 3.31
N LYS A 173 39.93 -17.68 2.44
CA LYS A 173 39.68 -19.13 2.59
C LYS A 173 40.99 -19.82 2.83
N LYS A 174 41.23 -20.28 4.04
CA LYS A 174 42.47 -20.90 4.48
C LYS A 174 42.15 -21.95 5.54
N ASP A 175 42.91 -22.99 5.60
CA ASP A 175 42.82 -23.99 6.68
C ASP A 175 43.29 -23.40 8.02
N GLY A 176 42.60 -23.77 9.09
CA GLY A 176 42.88 -23.34 10.46
C GLY A 176 42.51 -21.92 10.83
N VAL A 177 41.84 -21.13 9.95
CA VAL A 177 41.30 -19.83 10.32
C VAL A 177 39.90 -19.98 10.93
N PRO A 178 39.48 -19.10 11.86
CA PRO A 178 38.15 -19.13 12.41
C PRO A 178 37.10 -18.69 11.38
N ASP A 179 35.90 -19.31 11.35
CA ASP A 179 34.75 -18.83 10.53
C ASP A 179 34.15 -17.56 11.14
N LEU A 180 34.66 -16.40 10.73
CA LEU A 180 34.27 -15.09 11.27
C LEU A 180 34.07 -14.06 10.16
N THR A 181 33.09 -13.19 10.33
CA THR A 181 32.99 -11.97 9.54
C THR A 181 33.17 -10.77 10.43
N MET A 182 34.20 -9.99 10.14
CA MET A 182 34.62 -8.84 10.92
C MET A 182 34.72 -7.61 10.03
N VAL A 183 34.48 -6.42 10.61
CA VAL A 183 34.63 -5.14 9.91
C VAL A 183 35.65 -4.31 10.65
N ASP A 184 36.81 -4.05 10.01
CA ASP A 184 37.82 -3.10 10.52
C ASP A 184 37.41 -1.68 10.11
N LEU A 185 37.26 -0.80 11.11
CA LEU A 185 36.90 0.59 10.91
C LEU A 185 38.13 1.49 11.13
N PRO A 186 38.16 2.69 10.50
CA PRO A 186 39.21 3.68 10.76
C PRO A 186 39.37 3.93 12.25
N GLY A 187 40.63 4.09 12.71
CA GLY A 187 40.93 4.39 14.10
C GLY A 187 40.43 5.77 14.50
N ILE A 188 39.87 5.85 15.70
CA ILE A 188 39.36 7.12 16.23
C ILE A 188 40.54 8.08 16.39
N THR A 189 40.45 9.22 15.70
CA THR A 189 41.46 10.28 15.71
C THR A 189 40.77 11.56 16.13
N ARG A 190 41.20 12.13 17.26
CA ARG A 190 40.57 13.36 17.81
C ARG A 190 41.13 14.64 17.20
N VAL A 191 42.37 14.61 16.73
CA VAL A 191 43.05 15.79 16.15
C VAL A 191 43.48 15.46 14.72
N PRO A 192 43.07 16.27 13.72
CA PRO A 192 43.49 16.03 12.34
C PRO A 192 45.02 16.25 12.19
N VAL A 193 45.67 15.36 11.43
CA VAL A 193 47.04 15.52 11.00
C VAL A 193 47.12 16.22 9.66
N HIS A 194 48.27 16.85 9.36
CA HIS A 194 48.46 17.58 8.11
C HIS A 194 48.03 16.81 6.88
N GLY A 195 47.11 17.38 6.11
CA GLY A 195 46.49 16.77 4.91
C GLY A 195 45.26 15.95 5.18
N GLN A 196 44.69 15.91 6.39
CA GLN A 196 43.38 15.39 6.71
C GLN A 196 42.34 16.50 6.78
N PRO A 197 41.05 16.21 6.55
CA PRO A 197 39.95 17.15 6.77
C PRO A 197 39.88 17.58 8.23
N GLU A 198 39.48 18.83 8.48
CA GLU A 198 39.31 19.35 9.86
C GLU A 198 38.26 18.58 10.65
N ASN A 199 37.21 18.06 9.97
CA ASN A 199 36.12 17.28 10.54
C ASN A 199 36.35 15.76 10.51
N ILE A 200 37.64 15.32 10.52
CA ILE A 200 37.97 13.86 10.46
C ILE A 200 37.35 13.09 11.63
N TYR A 201 37.29 13.69 12.82
CA TYR A 201 36.68 13.08 14.00
C TYR A 201 35.20 12.80 13.79
N GLU A 202 34.43 13.77 13.30
CA GLU A 202 33.00 13.66 13.04
C GLU A 202 32.74 12.59 11.95
N GLN A 203 33.57 12.55 10.92
CA GLN A 203 33.44 11.56 9.86
C GLN A 203 33.70 10.14 10.38
N VAL A 204 34.77 9.94 11.14
CA VAL A 204 35.14 8.63 11.72
C VAL A 204 34.09 8.20 12.74
N SER A 205 33.72 9.10 13.66
CA SER A 205 32.72 8.79 14.69
C SER A 205 31.33 8.52 14.09
N GLY A 206 30.94 9.27 13.09
CA GLY A 206 29.67 9.04 12.34
C GLY A 206 29.67 7.66 11.68
N MET A 207 30.78 7.27 11.00
CA MET A 207 30.93 5.96 10.38
C MET A 207 30.86 4.85 11.44
N ILE A 208 31.63 4.96 12.54
CA ILE A 208 31.60 3.97 13.61
C ILE A 208 30.20 3.80 14.17
N MET A 209 29.51 4.91 14.48
CA MET A 209 28.15 4.89 15.02
C MET A 209 27.16 4.22 14.04
N GLU A 210 27.29 4.39 12.74
CA GLU A 210 26.48 3.71 11.72
C GLU A 210 26.61 2.19 11.80
N TYR A 211 27.84 1.69 11.97
CA TYR A 211 28.13 0.26 12.04
C TYR A 211 27.79 -0.38 13.39
N ILE A 212 27.95 0.31 14.53
CA ILE A 212 27.70 -0.25 15.87
C ILE A 212 26.28 -0.07 16.38
N ARG A 213 25.46 0.82 15.77
CA ARG A 213 24.08 1.09 16.20
C ARG A 213 23.15 -0.11 16.05
N PRO A 214 23.19 -0.94 14.97
CA PRO A 214 22.30 -2.09 14.86
C PRO A 214 22.46 -3.05 16.05
N GLU A 215 21.37 -3.55 16.58
CA GLU A 215 21.35 -4.44 17.75
C GLU A 215 21.96 -5.81 17.46
N GLU A 216 21.98 -6.21 16.18
CA GLU A 216 22.59 -7.44 15.71
C GLU A 216 24.13 -7.39 15.67
N THR A 217 24.72 -6.18 15.79
CA THR A 217 26.17 -5.98 15.71
C THR A 217 26.89 -6.34 17.00
N ILE A 218 27.93 -7.14 16.90
CA ILE A 218 28.89 -7.45 17.98
C ILE A 218 29.99 -6.39 17.95
N ILE A 219 30.25 -5.77 19.09
CA ILE A 219 31.27 -4.71 19.20
C ILE A 219 32.55 -5.31 19.81
N LEU A 220 33.64 -5.31 19.03
CA LEU A 220 34.95 -5.69 19.50
C LEU A 220 35.78 -4.43 19.77
N ASN A 221 35.87 -4.03 21.02
CA ASN A 221 36.69 -2.90 21.47
C ASN A 221 38.14 -3.30 21.58
N VAL A 222 39.03 -2.69 20.79
CA VAL A 222 40.45 -2.94 20.85
C VAL A 222 41.14 -1.84 21.62
N LEU A 223 41.68 -2.19 22.80
CA LEU A 223 42.29 -1.29 23.77
C LEU A 223 43.81 -1.59 23.85
N SER A 224 44.61 -0.59 24.14
CA SER A 224 46.02 -0.77 24.45
C SER A 224 46.22 -0.88 25.95
N ALA A 225 46.99 -1.85 26.44
CA ALA A 225 47.36 -1.97 27.86
C ALA A 225 48.03 -0.71 28.42
N THR A 226 48.70 0.09 27.54
CA THR A 226 49.43 1.30 27.89
C THR A 226 48.55 2.56 28.11
N VAL A 227 47.23 2.45 27.83
CA VAL A 227 46.29 3.57 27.93
C VAL A 227 45.27 3.26 29.02
N ASP A 228 44.78 4.31 29.67
CA ASP A 228 43.74 4.20 30.66
C ASP A 228 42.37 3.97 29.96
N PHE A 229 41.63 2.91 30.32
CA PHE A 229 40.40 2.50 29.62
C PHE A 229 39.27 3.54 29.74
N SER A 230 39.24 4.29 30.89
CA SER A 230 38.28 5.36 31.11
C SER A 230 38.41 6.52 30.12
N THR A 231 39.58 6.67 29.49
CA THR A 231 39.85 7.73 28.49
C THR A 231 39.62 7.32 27.06
N CYS A 232 39.33 6.03 26.81
CA CYS A 232 39.13 5.50 25.48
C CYS A 232 37.78 5.91 24.88
N GLU A 233 37.83 6.60 23.74
CA GLU A 233 36.66 7.06 23.04
C GLU A 233 35.81 5.89 22.49
N SER A 234 36.47 4.82 22.10
CA SER A 234 35.80 3.61 21.60
C SER A 234 34.87 2.98 22.64
N ILE A 235 35.24 3.00 23.92
CA ILE A 235 34.40 2.52 25.03
C ILE A 235 33.18 3.42 25.18
N ARG A 236 33.41 4.76 25.22
CA ARG A 236 32.31 5.74 25.33
C ARG A 236 31.27 5.54 24.21
N MET A 237 31.73 5.36 22.97
CA MET A 237 30.83 5.12 21.82
C MET A 237 30.06 3.79 21.95
N SER A 238 30.72 2.73 22.40
CA SER A 238 30.07 1.43 22.61
C SER A 238 29.00 1.50 23.70
N GLN A 239 29.26 2.17 24.81
CA GLN A 239 28.32 2.35 25.91
C GLN A 239 27.11 3.21 25.52
N MET A 240 27.22 4.09 24.51
CA MET A 240 26.08 4.85 24.00
C MET A 240 25.06 3.95 23.32
N VAL A 241 25.46 2.86 22.67
CA VAL A 241 24.60 1.94 21.90
C VAL A 241 24.34 0.61 22.60
N ASP A 242 25.21 0.21 23.53
CA ASP A 242 25.12 -1.01 24.32
C ASP A 242 25.40 -0.70 25.81
N LYS A 243 24.40 -0.13 26.47
CA LYS A 243 24.49 0.30 27.87
C LYS A 243 24.73 -0.85 28.86
N LYS A 244 24.32 -2.07 28.52
CA LYS A 244 24.48 -3.25 29.36
C LYS A 244 25.71 -4.07 29.02
N GLY A 245 26.38 -3.79 27.92
CA GLY A 245 27.49 -4.55 27.42
C GLY A 245 27.15 -5.95 26.88
N GLU A 246 25.88 -6.23 26.60
CA GLU A 246 25.43 -7.56 26.18
C GLU A 246 26.05 -8.05 24.86
N ARG A 247 26.61 -7.15 24.06
CA ARG A 247 27.24 -7.43 22.76
C ARG A 247 28.60 -6.80 22.57
N THR A 248 29.23 -6.35 23.69
CA THR A 248 30.54 -5.69 23.69
C THR A 248 31.59 -6.55 24.36
N LEU A 249 32.62 -6.93 23.60
CA LEU A 249 33.82 -7.64 24.08
C LEU A 249 35.04 -6.71 23.96
N ALA A 250 35.93 -6.68 24.95
CA ALA A 250 37.20 -5.94 24.88
C ALA A 250 38.36 -6.85 24.61
N VAL A 251 39.29 -6.39 23.75
CA VAL A 251 40.58 -7.01 23.51
C VAL A 251 41.68 -6.07 23.90
N ILE A 252 42.55 -6.51 24.84
CA ILE A 252 43.67 -5.71 25.33
C ILE A 252 44.93 -6.15 24.59
N THR A 253 45.49 -5.25 23.80
CA THR A 253 46.73 -5.43 23.05
C THR A 253 47.93 -4.86 23.79
N LYS A 254 49.15 -5.19 23.33
CA LYS A 254 50.44 -4.70 23.90
C LYS A 254 50.59 -5.05 25.38
N SER A 255 50.12 -6.23 25.76
CA SER A 255 50.19 -6.77 27.11
C SER A 255 51.62 -6.89 27.61
N ASP A 256 52.57 -7.01 26.69
CA ASP A 256 54.01 -7.02 26.92
C ASP A 256 54.62 -5.70 27.42
N LYS A 257 53.95 -4.58 27.15
CA LYS A 257 54.48 -3.21 27.44
C LYS A 257 54.07 -2.64 28.77
N ASN A 258 53.03 -3.15 29.40
CA ASN A 258 52.57 -2.65 30.72
C ASN A 258 51.96 -3.78 31.57
N PRO A 259 52.76 -4.77 32.00
CA PRO A 259 52.23 -5.91 32.76
C PRO A 259 51.67 -5.54 34.13
N GLU A 260 52.25 -4.53 34.81
CA GLU A 260 51.83 -4.14 36.16
C GLU A 260 50.45 -3.50 36.22
N GLY A 261 50.15 -2.57 35.31
CA GLY A 261 48.80 -1.94 35.23
C GLY A 261 47.75 -2.80 34.60
N LEU A 262 48.11 -3.87 33.86
CA LEU A 262 47.16 -4.70 33.15
C LEU A 262 46.34 -5.60 34.09
N LEU A 263 47.00 -6.24 35.06
CA LEU A 263 46.33 -7.11 36.03
C LEU A 263 45.27 -6.33 36.82
N GLU A 264 45.62 -5.11 37.27
CA GLU A 264 44.74 -4.24 38.03
C GLU A 264 43.50 -3.85 37.17
N LYS A 265 43.70 -3.40 35.92
CA LYS A 265 42.67 -2.99 34.99
C LYS A 265 41.68 -4.09 34.62
N VAL A 266 42.18 -5.35 34.51
CA VAL A 266 41.34 -6.51 34.16
C VAL A 266 40.54 -7.02 35.35
N THR A 267 41.14 -6.92 36.58
CA THR A 267 40.51 -7.43 37.81
C THR A 267 39.49 -6.42 38.39
N ALA A 268 39.76 -5.10 38.27
CA ALA A 268 38.92 -4.06 38.83
C ALA A 268 37.61 -3.81 38.05
N ASP A 269 37.59 -4.15 36.73
CA ASP A 269 36.48 -3.94 35.79
C ASP A 269 35.83 -2.55 35.91
N ASP A 270 36.64 -1.52 36.07
CA ASP A 270 36.19 -0.14 36.28
C ASP A 270 35.26 0.41 35.18
N VAL A 271 35.25 -0.23 34.02
CA VAL A 271 34.57 0.28 32.82
C VAL A 271 33.35 -0.57 32.44
N ASN A 272 33.09 -1.65 33.16
CA ASN A 272 31.95 -2.57 32.97
C ASN A 272 31.72 -2.97 31.50
N ILE A 273 32.57 -3.88 30.99
CA ILE A 273 32.43 -4.49 29.67
C ILE A 273 31.75 -5.84 29.83
N GLY A 274 30.48 -5.91 29.42
CA GLY A 274 29.60 -7.02 29.76
C GLY A 274 30.05 -8.41 29.30
N LEU A 275 30.72 -8.53 28.12
CA LEU A 275 31.27 -9.81 27.65
C LEU A 275 32.73 -10.03 28.14
N GLY A 276 33.29 -9.12 28.92
CA GLY A 276 34.58 -9.21 29.54
C GLY A 276 35.75 -8.86 28.63
N TYR A 277 36.97 -9.29 29.07
CA TYR A 277 38.23 -8.92 28.43
C TYR A 277 38.96 -10.17 27.92
N VAL A 278 39.78 -9.99 26.87
CA VAL A 278 40.79 -10.95 26.39
C VAL A 278 42.10 -10.21 26.17
N CYS A 279 43.15 -10.67 26.85
CA CYS A 279 44.47 -10.08 26.75
C CYS A 279 45.26 -10.81 25.67
N VAL A 280 45.89 -10.07 24.75
CA VAL A 280 46.62 -10.64 23.63
C VAL A 280 47.98 -9.99 23.44
N ARG A 281 48.91 -10.75 22.89
CA ARG A 281 50.17 -10.26 22.35
C ARG A 281 50.19 -10.45 20.83
N ASN A 282 50.12 -9.35 20.10
CA ASN A 282 50.22 -9.40 18.65
C ASN A 282 51.67 -9.56 18.18
N ARG A 283 51.87 -9.95 16.94
CA ARG A 283 53.14 -10.10 16.26
C ARG A 283 54.00 -8.81 16.33
N ILE A 284 55.28 -8.93 16.68
CA ILE A 284 56.21 -7.81 16.81
C ILE A 284 57.36 -7.98 15.80
N GLY A 285 57.66 -6.96 15.00
CA GLY A 285 58.68 -6.97 13.99
C GLY A 285 58.47 -8.00 12.90
N GLU A 286 59.48 -8.80 12.62
CA GLU A 286 59.51 -9.80 11.56
C GLU A 286 59.16 -11.23 12.04
N GLU A 287 58.60 -11.37 13.25
CA GLU A 287 58.12 -12.65 13.76
C GLU A 287 57.12 -13.29 12.79
N THR A 288 57.16 -14.59 12.62
CA THR A 288 56.11 -15.37 11.97
C THR A 288 54.86 -15.44 12.88
N TYR A 289 53.69 -15.77 12.34
CA TYR A 289 52.45 -15.89 13.16
C TYR A 289 52.58 -17.02 14.19
N ASP A 290 53.29 -18.14 13.88
CA ASP A 290 53.47 -19.24 14.80
C ASP A 290 54.46 -18.88 15.91
N GLU A 291 55.53 -18.22 15.58
CA GLU A 291 56.47 -17.68 16.58
C GLU A 291 55.79 -16.68 17.51
N ALA A 292 55.01 -15.78 16.97
CA ALA A 292 54.22 -14.82 17.76
C ALA A 292 53.26 -15.48 18.75
N ARG A 293 52.61 -16.59 18.34
CA ARG A 293 51.73 -17.41 19.21
C ARG A 293 52.50 -18.15 20.30
N MET A 294 53.67 -18.72 19.97
CA MET A 294 54.54 -19.37 20.96
C MET A 294 55.05 -18.34 22.01
N GLU A 295 55.44 -17.14 21.54
CA GLU A 295 55.87 -16.08 22.42
C GLU A 295 54.74 -15.49 23.26
N GLU A 296 53.53 -15.39 22.71
CA GLU A 296 52.32 -15.03 23.46
C GLU A 296 52.05 -16.01 24.60
N HIS A 297 52.07 -17.30 24.30
CA HIS A 297 51.87 -18.35 25.30
C HIS A 297 52.96 -18.34 26.37
N ARG A 298 54.25 -18.19 25.95
CA ARG A 298 55.38 -18.09 26.86
C ARG A 298 55.22 -16.89 27.79
N LEU A 299 54.83 -15.70 27.24
CA LEU A 299 54.68 -14.48 28.01
C LEU A 299 53.64 -14.64 29.14
N PHE A 300 52.48 -15.18 28.82
CA PHE A 300 51.40 -15.35 29.80
C PHE A 300 51.68 -16.47 30.82
N LYS A 301 52.47 -17.48 30.49
CA LYS A 301 52.86 -18.54 31.43
C LYS A 301 54.05 -18.18 32.34
N THR A 302 55.03 -17.44 31.82
CA THR A 302 56.28 -17.22 32.57
C THR A 302 56.39 -15.89 33.29
N HIS A 303 55.62 -14.88 32.89
CA HIS A 303 55.70 -13.55 33.49
C HIS A 303 54.95 -13.51 34.85
N PRO A 304 55.64 -13.07 35.94
CA PRO A 304 55.12 -13.18 37.32
C PRO A 304 53.79 -12.52 37.59
N LEU A 305 53.43 -11.52 36.81
CA LEU A 305 52.16 -10.77 36.96
C LEU A 305 51.07 -11.25 35.95
N LEU A 306 51.48 -11.50 34.71
CA LEU A 306 50.53 -11.90 33.66
C LEU A 306 50.06 -13.35 33.82
N SER A 307 50.85 -14.21 34.45
CA SER A 307 50.47 -15.59 34.79
C SER A 307 49.37 -15.68 35.86
N LYS A 308 49.01 -14.55 36.52
CA LYS A 308 47.89 -14.45 37.44
C LYS A 308 46.54 -14.15 36.74
N ILE A 309 46.58 -13.78 35.47
CA ILE A 309 45.37 -13.57 34.67
C ILE A 309 44.82 -14.95 34.28
N ASP A 310 43.50 -15.15 34.37
CA ASP A 310 42.86 -16.42 34.04
C ASP A 310 43.20 -16.87 32.60
N GLU A 311 43.55 -18.12 32.41
CA GLU A 311 43.88 -18.72 31.11
C GLU A 311 42.73 -18.58 30.09
N SER A 312 41.46 -18.53 30.57
CA SER A 312 40.28 -18.27 29.74
C SER A 312 40.18 -16.83 29.20
N MET A 313 41.05 -15.96 29.61
CA MET A 313 41.09 -14.53 29.23
C MET A 313 42.36 -14.13 28.47
N VAL A 314 43.22 -15.09 28.08
CA VAL A 314 44.51 -14.79 27.46
C VAL A 314 44.72 -15.54 26.14
N GLY A 315 45.25 -14.84 25.15
CA GLY A 315 45.72 -15.39 23.88
C GLY A 315 44.72 -15.30 22.72
N ILE A 316 45.26 -15.24 21.52
CA ILE A 316 44.52 -15.17 20.26
C ILE A 316 43.64 -16.39 20.05
N PRO A 317 44.01 -17.65 20.40
CA PRO A 317 43.13 -18.82 20.27
C PRO A 317 41.88 -18.70 21.16
N VAL A 318 42.03 -18.14 22.37
CA VAL A 318 40.88 -17.88 23.27
C VAL A 318 39.98 -16.81 22.70
N LEU A 319 40.56 -15.72 22.15
CA LEU A 319 39.80 -14.68 21.47
C LEU A 319 38.99 -15.25 20.31
N ALA A 320 39.59 -16.04 19.42
CA ALA A 320 38.91 -16.65 18.28
C ALA A 320 37.70 -17.50 18.73
N ARG A 321 37.93 -18.38 19.74
CA ARG A 321 36.88 -19.23 20.29
C ARG A 321 35.73 -18.41 20.89
N ARG A 322 36.02 -17.37 21.69
CA ARG A 322 35.00 -16.47 22.28
C ARG A 322 34.23 -15.74 21.20
N LEU A 323 34.90 -15.23 20.17
CA LEU A 323 34.22 -14.52 19.07
C LEU A 323 33.26 -15.43 18.32
N ILE A 324 33.64 -16.68 18.01
CA ILE A 324 32.77 -17.67 17.39
C ILE A 324 31.55 -17.94 18.27
N GLN A 325 31.76 -18.17 19.57
CA GLN A 325 30.66 -18.42 20.54
C GLN A 325 29.68 -17.26 20.62
N ILE A 326 30.19 -16.03 20.75
CA ILE A 326 29.39 -14.82 20.82
C ILE A 326 28.60 -14.63 19.51
N GLN A 327 29.28 -14.79 18.37
CA GLN A 327 28.66 -14.66 17.06
C GLN A 327 27.53 -15.69 16.89
N ALA A 328 27.75 -16.95 17.23
CA ALA A 328 26.75 -18.00 17.14
C ALA A 328 25.54 -17.72 18.07
N THR A 329 25.81 -17.27 19.28
CA THR A 329 24.73 -16.93 20.24
C THR A 329 23.88 -15.76 19.73
N ILE A 330 24.51 -14.73 19.19
CA ILE A 330 23.80 -13.56 18.65
C ILE A 330 23.06 -13.92 17.36
N VAL A 331 23.67 -14.74 16.47
CA VAL A 331 22.98 -15.27 15.29
C VAL A 331 21.74 -16.04 15.69
N ALA A 332 21.85 -16.97 16.64
CA ALA A 332 20.69 -17.75 17.11
C ALA A 332 19.59 -16.87 17.73
N LYS A 333 19.97 -15.82 18.47
CA LYS A 333 19.04 -14.85 19.06
C LYS A 333 18.33 -14.00 18.02
N CYS A 334 19.05 -13.51 17.00
CA CYS A 334 18.54 -12.59 16.00
C CYS A 334 17.86 -13.29 14.81
N LEU A 335 18.10 -14.59 14.60
CA LEU A 335 17.58 -15.32 13.45
C LEU A 335 16.05 -15.25 13.31
N PRO A 336 15.25 -15.44 14.39
CA PRO A 336 13.78 -15.29 14.31
C PRO A 336 13.36 -13.89 13.84
N ASP A 337 14.00 -12.85 14.32
CA ASP A 337 13.71 -11.47 13.96
C ASP A 337 14.08 -11.17 12.50
N ILE A 338 15.18 -11.74 12.03
CA ILE A 338 15.60 -11.67 10.61
C ILE A 338 14.54 -12.32 9.72
N VAL A 339 14.03 -13.50 10.09
CA VAL A 339 12.94 -14.19 9.36
C VAL A 339 11.66 -13.34 9.31
N ASN A 340 11.28 -12.75 10.43
CA ASN A 340 10.12 -11.87 10.51
C ASN A 340 10.31 -10.65 9.60
N LYS A 341 11.45 -9.96 9.68
CA LYS A 341 11.78 -8.82 8.82
C LYS A 341 11.78 -9.19 7.32
N ILE A 342 12.32 -10.37 6.95
CA ILE A 342 12.26 -10.90 5.57
C ILE A 342 10.79 -11.09 5.15
N SER A 343 9.98 -11.72 6.00
CA SER A 343 8.59 -12.04 5.70
C SER A 343 7.72 -10.78 5.59
N GLU A 344 7.88 -9.82 6.48
CA GLU A 344 7.20 -8.52 6.45
C GLU A 344 7.54 -7.75 5.18
N LYS A 345 8.84 -7.66 4.86
CA LYS A 345 9.30 -6.98 3.65
C LYS A 345 8.80 -7.65 2.38
N LEU A 346 8.82 -9.00 2.36
CA LEU A 346 8.29 -9.79 1.25
C LEU A 346 6.79 -9.53 1.07
N ASN A 347 6.01 -9.57 2.13
CA ASN A 347 4.57 -9.31 2.08
C ASN A 347 4.27 -7.88 1.63
N ALA A 348 5.01 -6.89 2.12
CA ALA A 348 4.88 -5.50 1.71
C ALA A 348 5.20 -5.33 0.21
N ASN A 349 6.28 -5.93 -0.29
CA ASN A 349 6.65 -5.85 -1.70
C ASN A 349 5.66 -6.59 -2.59
N VAL A 350 5.10 -7.72 -2.15
CA VAL A 350 4.04 -8.46 -2.87
C VAL A 350 2.76 -7.63 -2.93
N ALA A 351 2.36 -7.00 -1.82
CA ALA A 351 1.20 -6.12 -1.79
C ALA A 351 1.37 -4.91 -2.72
N LEU A 352 2.57 -4.30 -2.72
CA LEU A 352 2.89 -3.20 -3.64
C LEU A 352 2.85 -3.67 -5.11
N LEU A 353 3.36 -4.86 -5.42
CA LEU A 353 3.31 -5.42 -6.77
C LEU A 353 1.87 -5.70 -7.21
N GLN A 354 1.02 -6.21 -6.29
CA GLN A 354 -0.40 -6.47 -6.56
C GLN A 354 -1.21 -5.19 -6.78
N SER A 355 -0.83 -4.09 -6.11
CA SER A 355 -1.47 -2.78 -6.31
C SER A 355 -1.04 -2.08 -7.62
N MET A 356 0.00 -2.58 -8.29
CA MET A 356 0.44 -2.02 -9.57
C MET A 356 -0.45 -2.51 -10.73
N PRO A 357 -0.58 -1.73 -11.83
CA PRO A 357 -1.28 -2.14 -13.03
C PRO A 357 -0.77 -3.51 -13.50
N LYS A 358 -1.65 -4.35 -14.05
CA LYS A 358 -1.21 -5.63 -14.63
C LYS A 358 -0.37 -5.35 -15.89
N ASN A 359 0.75 -6.01 -16.04
CA ASN A 359 1.49 -6.02 -17.29
C ASN A 359 0.75 -6.94 -18.27
N LEU A 360 0.21 -6.36 -19.33
CA LEU A 360 -0.64 -7.05 -20.29
C LEU A 360 0.22 -7.52 -21.48
N SER A 361 0.28 -8.81 -21.66
CA SER A 361 1.15 -9.46 -22.65
C SER A 361 0.47 -9.73 -23.99
N SER A 362 -0.88 -9.69 -24.04
CA SER A 362 -1.66 -9.98 -25.24
C SER A 362 -2.77 -8.95 -25.50
N ILE A 363 -3.20 -8.85 -26.76
CA ILE A 363 -4.30 -7.96 -27.17
C ILE A 363 -5.59 -8.37 -26.45
N ALA A 364 -5.86 -9.67 -26.28
CA ALA A 364 -7.06 -10.17 -25.61
C ALA A 364 -7.10 -9.80 -24.11
N GLU A 365 -5.92 -9.82 -23.43
CA GLU A 365 -5.82 -9.34 -22.05
C GLU A 365 -6.05 -7.84 -21.97
N ALA A 366 -5.58 -7.10 -22.98
CA ALA A 366 -5.78 -5.67 -23.09
C ALA A 366 -7.27 -5.31 -23.26
N GLU A 367 -7.97 -5.98 -24.15
CA GLU A 367 -9.42 -5.81 -24.35
C GLU A 367 -10.21 -6.12 -23.08
N THR A 368 -9.87 -7.22 -22.42
CA THR A 368 -10.50 -7.61 -21.15
C THR A 368 -10.29 -6.56 -20.07
N ALA A 369 -9.08 -6.01 -19.96
CA ALA A 369 -8.75 -5.00 -18.98
C ALA A 369 -9.49 -3.67 -19.24
N VAL A 370 -9.55 -3.22 -20.52
CA VAL A 370 -10.32 -2.01 -20.88
C VAL A 370 -11.80 -2.21 -20.56
N THR A 371 -12.38 -3.34 -20.93
CA THR A 371 -13.79 -3.65 -20.64
C THR A 371 -14.06 -3.69 -19.14
N GLN A 372 -13.15 -4.26 -18.35
CA GLN A 372 -13.28 -4.29 -16.89
C GLN A 372 -13.19 -2.91 -16.27
N ILE A 373 -12.25 -2.06 -16.72
CA ILE A 373 -12.10 -0.67 -16.26
C ILE A 373 -13.36 0.13 -16.59
N MET A 374 -13.86 0.01 -17.82
CA MET A 374 -15.08 0.70 -18.26
C MET A 374 -16.33 0.19 -17.53
N GLY A 375 -16.43 -1.11 -17.29
CA GLY A 375 -17.50 -1.70 -16.48
C GLY A 375 -17.53 -1.13 -15.06
N SER A 376 -16.36 -1.07 -14.42
CA SER A 376 -16.24 -0.50 -13.06
C SER A 376 -16.59 0.99 -13.02
N ALA A 377 -16.14 1.78 -13.99
CA ALA A 377 -16.48 3.19 -14.10
C ALA A 377 -17.98 3.41 -14.36
N LYS A 378 -18.59 2.57 -15.20
CA LYS A 378 -20.04 2.57 -15.47
C LYS A 378 -20.86 2.25 -14.22
N ASP A 379 -20.42 1.28 -13.42
CA ASP A 379 -21.09 0.92 -12.17
C ASP A 379 -21.00 2.04 -11.13
N SER A 380 -19.85 2.70 -11.02
CA SER A 380 -19.70 3.92 -10.20
C SER A 380 -20.62 5.05 -10.68
N LEU A 381 -20.66 5.33 -11.98
CA LEU A 381 -21.58 6.33 -12.54
C LEU A 381 -23.05 5.98 -12.33
N ARG A 382 -23.43 4.70 -12.37
CA ARG A 382 -24.79 4.26 -12.01
C ARG A 382 -25.16 4.60 -10.57
N LYS A 383 -24.24 4.35 -9.63
CA LYS A 383 -24.44 4.71 -8.22
C LYS A 383 -24.63 6.21 -8.07
N ILE A 384 -23.73 7.00 -8.64
CA ILE A 384 -23.72 8.46 -8.47
C ILE A 384 -24.89 9.13 -9.20
N LEU A 385 -25.10 8.85 -10.50
CA LEU A 385 -26.05 9.57 -11.36
C LEU A 385 -27.47 9.02 -11.32
N LEU A 386 -27.63 7.68 -11.14
CA LEU A 386 -28.95 7.05 -11.21
C LEU A 386 -29.50 6.67 -9.83
N ARG A 387 -28.65 6.24 -8.89
CA ARG A 387 -29.10 5.85 -7.55
C ARG A 387 -28.93 6.94 -6.51
N GLY A 388 -28.08 7.95 -6.78
CA GLY A 388 -27.77 9.03 -5.84
C GLY A 388 -26.90 8.62 -4.66
N GLU A 389 -26.19 7.50 -4.79
CA GLU A 389 -25.23 7.03 -3.80
C GLU A 389 -23.96 7.90 -3.89
N PHE A 390 -23.39 8.23 -2.74
CA PHE A 390 -22.18 9.09 -2.65
C PHE A 390 -21.07 8.47 -1.80
N ASP A 391 -21.19 7.18 -1.48
CA ASP A 391 -20.25 6.45 -0.61
C ASP A 391 -18.81 6.48 -1.14
N GLU A 392 -18.63 6.56 -2.46
CA GLU A 392 -17.31 6.65 -3.10
C GLU A 392 -16.67 8.06 -2.96
N TYR A 393 -17.51 9.11 -2.68
CA TYR A 393 -17.09 10.50 -2.57
C TYR A 393 -17.79 11.24 -1.42
N PRO A 394 -17.67 10.75 -0.16
CA PRO A 394 -18.47 11.27 0.96
C PRO A 394 -18.18 12.75 1.27
N ASP A 395 -16.94 13.18 1.13
CA ASP A 395 -16.49 14.53 1.45
C ASP A 395 -16.66 15.52 0.28
N GLU A 396 -16.93 15.02 -0.92
CA GLU A 396 -17.01 15.82 -2.13
C GLU A 396 -18.46 16.15 -2.51
N LYS A 397 -19.01 17.22 -1.94
CA LYS A 397 -20.38 17.68 -2.23
C LYS A 397 -20.68 17.87 -3.72
N GLY A 398 -19.67 18.16 -4.55
CA GLY A 398 -19.79 18.25 -6.00
C GLY A 398 -20.15 16.93 -6.68
N MET A 399 -19.94 15.79 -6.03
CA MET A 399 -20.26 14.45 -6.54
C MET A 399 -21.63 13.93 -6.05
N HIS A 400 -22.33 14.65 -5.17
CA HIS A 400 -23.69 14.32 -4.71
C HIS A 400 -24.72 14.71 -5.78
N CYS A 401 -24.72 13.97 -6.89
CA CYS A 401 -25.37 14.40 -8.13
C CYS A 401 -26.85 14.62 -8.02
N THR A 402 -27.62 13.72 -7.42
CA THR A 402 -29.08 13.86 -7.31
C THR A 402 -29.50 15.11 -6.55
N ALA A 403 -28.79 15.43 -5.45
CA ALA A 403 -29.05 16.65 -4.68
C ALA A 403 -28.70 17.91 -5.50
N ARG A 404 -27.59 17.91 -6.23
CA ARG A 404 -27.21 19.05 -7.07
C ARG A 404 -28.16 19.26 -8.24
N LEU A 405 -28.61 18.17 -8.88
CA LEU A 405 -29.60 18.26 -9.95
C LEU A 405 -30.95 18.79 -9.44
N ALA A 406 -31.40 18.36 -8.26
CA ALA A 406 -32.60 18.89 -7.62
C ALA A 406 -32.47 20.40 -7.36
N GLU A 407 -31.37 20.85 -6.74
CA GLU A 407 -31.13 22.28 -6.51
C GLU A 407 -31.09 23.09 -7.81
N MET A 408 -30.54 22.56 -8.88
CA MET A 408 -30.49 23.23 -10.17
C MET A 408 -31.89 23.33 -10.79
N LEU A 409 -32.71 22.27 -10.64
CA LEU A 409 -34.08 22.25 -11.11
C LEU A 409 -34.97 23.23 -10.33
N ASP A 410 -34.84 23.27 -9.00
CA ASP A 410 -35.56 24.21 -8.14
C ASP A 410 -35.25 25.66 -8.53
N ARG A 411 -33.97 26.00 -8.73
CA ARG A 411 -33.58 27.33 -9.21
C ARG A 411 -34.15 27.66 -10.58
N CYS A 412 -34.21 26.67 -11.49
CA CYS A 412 -34.82 26.87 -12.80
C CYS A 412 -36.32 27.13 -12.67
N SER A 413 -37.02 26.34 -11.84
CA SER A 413 -38.46 26.51 -11.55
C SER A 413 -38.74 27.88 -10.93
N GLU A 414 -37.94 28.33 -9.96
CA GLU A 414 -38.03 29.64 -9.36
C GLU A 414 -37.80 30.77 -10.37
N LYS A 415 -36.80 30.66 -11.24
CA LYS A 415 -36.57 31.65 -12.32
C LYS A 415 -37.76 31.77 -13.26
N LEU A 416 -38.35 30.64 -13.62
CA LEU A 416 -39.54 30.62 -14.48
C LEU A 416 -40.78 31.21 -13.81
N GLN A 417 -40.99 30.92 -12.52
CA GLN A 417 -42.12 31.43 -11.75
C GLN A 417 -42.01 32.93 -11.47
N ASN A 418 -40.80 33.40 -11.19
CA ASN A 418 -40.52 34.80 -10.85
C ASN A 418 -40.15 35.64 -12.09
N CYS A 419 -40.37 35.14 -13.30
CA CYS A 419 -40.10 35.90 -14.49
C CYS A 419 -41.02 37.15 -14.57
N PRO A 420 -40.61 38.28 -15.21
CA PRO A 420 -41.41 39.50 -15.34
C PRO A 420 -42.78 39.26 -15.99
N ASP A 421 -42.85 38.28 -16.88
CA ASP A 421 -44.07 37.88 -17.57
C ASP A 421 -45.09 37.11 -16.69
N SER A 422 -44.70 36.67 -15.52
CA SER A 422 -45.55 36.10 -14.50
C SER A 422 -46.18 37.19 -13.61
N ASN A 423 -45.75 38.45 -13.71
CA ASN A 423 -46.35 39.58 -13.02
C ASN A 423 -47.53 40.12 -13.86
N PHE A 424 -48.69 39.60 -13.60
CA PHE A 424 -49.90 39.94 -14.35
C PHE A 424 -50.49 41.27 -13.98
N ALA A 425 -49.98 42.01 -13.01
CA ALA A 425 -50.36 43.34 -12.67
C ALA A 425 -49.75 44.42 -13.57
N LYS A 426 -48.48 44.16 -14.03
CA LYS A 426 -47.78 45.06 -14.90
C LYS A 426 -48.47 45.14 -16.28
N ASP A 427 -48.67 46.37 -16.80
CA ASP A 427 -49.27 46.60 -18.11
C ASP A 427 -50.62 45.86 -18.34
N PHE A 428 -51.44 45.78 -17.27
CA PHE A 428 -52.67 44.99 -17.27
C PHE A 428 -53.57 45.33 -18.44
N LEU A 429 -53.94 44.36 -19.22
CA LEU A 429 -54.76 44.37 -20.45
C LEU A 429 -54.18 45.19 -21.60
N LEU A 430 -53.07 45.91 -21.47
CA LEU A 430 -52.55 46.75 -22.57
C LEU A 430 -52.05 45.91 -23.72
N GLU A 431 -51.28 44.85 -23.41
CA GLU A 431 -50.78 43.91 -24.42
C GLU A 431 -51.90 43.17 -25.13
N GLU A 432 -52.91 42.71 -24.37
CA GLU A 432 -54.06 42.02 -24.94
C GLU A 432 -54.92 42.96 -25.83
N LEU A 433 -55.03 44.23 -25.46
CA LEU A 433 -55.72 45.21 -26.27
C LEU A 433 -55.05 45.51 -27.62
N GLU A 434 -53.68 45.61 -27.56
CA GLU A 434 -52.86 45.80 -28.76
C GLU A 434 -53.01 44.58 -29.69
N VAL A 435 -52.89 43.34 -29.15
CA VAL A 435 -52.97 42.11 -29.96
C VAL A 435 -54.38 41.93 -30.51
N LEU A 436 -55.46 42.36 -29.78
CA LEU A 436 -56.84 42.34 -30.28
C LEU A 436 -56.99 43.32 -31.44
N GLU A 437 -56.40 44.50 -31.39
CA GLU A 437 -56.41 45.46 -32.48
C GLU A 437 -55.62 44.93 -33.72
N GLU A 438 -54.47 44.40 -33.50
CA GLU A 438 -53.65 43.81 -34.56
C GLU A 438 -54.27 42.58 -35.26
N THR A 439 -55.00 41.76 -34.49
CA THR A 439 -55.62 40.53 -34.99
C THR A 439 -57.07 40.75 -35.42
N LYS A 440 -57.55 42.02 -35.49
CA LYS A 440 -58.91 42.36 -35.86
C LYS A 440 -59.18 41.95 -37.29
N GLY A 441 -60.04 40.94 -37.41
CA GLY A 441 -60.46 40.42 -38.71
C GLY A 441 -61.93 40.73 -38.99
N ILE A 442 -62.40 40.35 -40.19
CA ILE A 442 -63.81 40.41 -40.56
C ILE A 442 -64.50 39.18 -39.90
N CYS A 443 -64.96 39.32 -38.66
CA CYS A 443 -65.63 38.25 -37.90
C CYS A 443 -66.81 38.86 -37.06
N LEU A 444 -67.63 38.01 -36.50
CA LEU A 444 -68.71 38.43 -35.62
C LEU A 444 -68.18 39.22 -34.42
N PRO A 445 -68.89 40.29 -34.05
CA PRO A 445 -68.54 41.03 -32.82
C PRO A 445 -68.64 40.13 -31.61
N ASN A 446 -67.74 40.35 -30.63
CA ASN A 446 -67.59 39.58 -29.38
C ASN A 446 -67.05 38.16 -29.51
N PHE A 447 -66.67 37.71 -30.71
CA PHE A 447 -65.97 36.42 -30.87
C PHE A 447 -64.45 36.64 -30.63
N LEU A 448 -63.90 35.92 -29.68
CA LEU A 448 -62.44 35.93 -29.44
C LEU A 448 -61.71 35.01 -30.42
N PRO A 449 -60.93 35.57 -31.36
CA PRO A 449 -60.20 34.75 -32.28
C PRO A 449 -59.13 33.87 -31.54
N HIS A 450 -59.05 32.56 -31.85
CA HIS A 450 -58.07 31.69 -31.26
C HIS A 450 -56.61 32.13 -31.55
N VAL A 451 -56.37 32.69 -32.72
CA VAL A 451 -55.11 33.29 -33.13
C VAL A 451 -54.62 34.35 -32.14
N THR A 452 -55.50 35.17 -31.61
CA THR A 452 -55.16 36.21 -30.63
C THR A 452 -54.59 35.63 -29.35
N PHE A 453 -55.14 34.51 -28.86
CA PHE A 453 -54.64 33.83 -27.69
C PHE A 453 -53.27 33.21 -27.98
N LEU A 454 -53.09 32.54 -29.11
CA LEU A 454 -51.83 31.98 -29.52
C LEU A 454 -50.73 33.02 -29.70
N THR A 455 -51.06 34.19 -30.27
CA THR A 455 -50.07 35.27 -30.41
C THR A 455 -49.60 35.80 -29.05
N CYS A 456 -50.49 35.97 -28.08
CA CYS A 456 -50.08 36.34 -26.71
C CYS A 456 -49.25 35.24 -26.05
N LEU A 457 -49.62 33.99 -26.20
CA LEU A 457 -48.91 32.83 -25.66
C LEU A 457 -47.49 32.74 -26.26
N GLN A 458 -47.36 32.85 -27.58
CA GLN A 458 -46.09 32.81 -28.28
C GLN A 458 -45.14 33.90 -27.84
N ARG A 459 -45.65 35.15 -27.66
CA ARG A 459 -44.87 36.28 -27.16
C ARG A 459 -44.33 35.97 -25.75
N LYS A 460 -45.19 35.51 -24.83
CA LYS A 460 -44.80 35.16 -23.45
C LYS A 460 -43.81 34.01 -23.37
N ILE A 461 -44.04 32.90 -24.06
CA ILE A 461 -43.13 31.75 -24.10
C ILE A 461 -41.83 32.15 -24.78
N GLY A 462 -41.89 33.03 -25.80
CA GLY A 462 -40.69 33.55 -26.43
C GLY A 462 -39.72 34.23 -25.47
N ARG A 463 -40.24 34.99 -24.49
CA ARG A 463 -39.43 35.73 -23.49
C ARG A 463 -38.75 34.78 -22.49
N ILE A 464 -39.35 33.66 -22.13
CA ILE A 464 -38.79 32.68 -21.18
C ILE A 464 -38.02 31.54 -21.86
N SER A 465 -38.00 31.47 -23.19
CA SER A 465 -37.50 30.33 -23.98
C SER A 465 -36.01 30.02 -23.72
N SER A 466 -35.20 31.01 -23.33
CA SER A 466 -33.77 30.83 -23.02
C SER A 466 -33.53 30.16 -21.67
N THR A 467 -34.43 30.29 -20.70
CA THR A 467 -34.25 29.76 -19.33
C THR A 467 -34.13 28.22 -19.27
N PRO A 468 -35.02 27.42 -19.91
CA PRO A 468 -34.86 25.96 -19.98
C PRO A 468 -33.60 25.51 -20.72
N VAL A 469 -33.25 26.24 -21.77
CA VAL A 469 -32.03 25.94 -22.56
C VAL A 469 -30.77 26.20 -21.75
N GLU A 470 -30.70 27.34 -21.06
CA GLU A 470 -29.60 27.67 -20.13
C GLU A 470 -29.50 26.61 -19.01
N PHE A 471 -30.62 26.22 -18.43
CA PHE A 471 -30.67 25.19 -17.40
C PHE A 471 -30.05 23.87 -17.90
N VAL A 472 -30.51 23.35 -19.04
CA VAL A 472 -30.02 22.09 -19.61
C VAL A 472 -28.54 22.19 -19.98
N SER A 473 -28.09 23.32 -20.54
CA SER A 473 -26.68 23.54 -20.81
C SER A 473 -25.82 23.43 -19.56
N ASN A 474 -26.23 24.06 -18.46
CA ASN A 474 -25.52 24.04 -17.18
C ASN A 474 -25.52 22.64 -16.54
N VAL A 475 -26.65 21.93 -16.62
CA VAL A 475 -26.77 20.56 -16.11
C VAL A 475 -25.82 19.62 -16.84
N TRP A 476 -25.76 19.69 -18.18
CA TRP A 476 -24.86 18.82 -18.96
C TRP A 476 -23.39 19.18 -18.78
N GLU A 477 -23.05 20.42 -18.51
CA GLU A 477 -21.70 20.82 -18.09
C GLU A 477 -21.31 20.17 -16.76
N TYR A 478 -22.21 20.23 -15.78
CA TYR A 478 -22.02 19.59 -14.48
C TYR A 478 -21.89 18.08 -14.60
N ILE A 479 -22.81 17.40 -15.29
CA ILE A 479 -22.77 15.94 -15.51
C ILE A 479 -21.50 15.55 -16.26
N GLY A 480 -21.09 16.33 -17.25
CA GLY A 480 -19.83 16.12 -17.99
C GLY A 480 -18.61 16.16 -17.08
N GLY A 481 -18.57 17.07 -16.13
CA GLY A 481 -17.53 17.14 -15.11
C GLY A 481 -17.50 15.89 -14.23
N VAL A 482 -18.64 15.39 -13.79
CA VAL A 482 -18.75 14.17 -12.98
C VAL A 482 -18.31 12.93 -13.77
N VAL A 483 -18.82 12.77 -14.98
CA VAL A 483 -18.46 11.63 -15.86
C VAL A 483 -16.96 11.63 -16.13
N LEU A 484 -16.39 12.79 -16.47
CA LEU A 484 -14.97 12.92 -16.74
C LEU A 484 -14.14 12.58 -15.50
N LYS A 485 -14.52 13.04 -14.32
CA LYS A 485 -13.80 12.78 -13.08
C LYS A 485 -13.76 11.28 -12.77
N VAL A 486 -14.89 10.60 -12.83
CA VAL A 486 -14.96 9.15 -12.58
C VAL A 486 -14.10 8.39 -13.60
N LEU A 487 -14.24 8.68 -14.89
CA LEU A 487 -13.47 8.01 -15.94
C LEU A 487 -11.96 8.24 -15.78
N MET A 488 -11.53 9.44 -15.38
CA MET A 488 -10.12 9.74 -15.15
C MET A 488 -9.56 8.98 -13.96
N GLN A 489 -10.35 8.80 -12.90
CA GLN A 489 -9.94 8.03 -11.73
C GLN A 489 -9.75 6.55 -12.06
N TYR A 490 -10.70 5.91 -12.73
CA TYR A 490 -10.60 4.49 -13.10
C TYR A 490 -9.54 4.18 -14.15
N SER A 491 -9.17 5.16 -14.98
CA SER A 491 -8.11 5.03 -16.00
C SER A 491 -6.76 5.58 -15.57
N GLU A 492 -6.59 6.04 -14.33
CA GLU A 492 -5.36 6.70 -13.82
C GLU A 492 -4.09 5.86 -14.00
N LEU A 493 -4.20 4.55 -13.85
CA LEU A 493 -3.08 3.63 -13.95
C LEU A 493 -2.49 3.53 -15.36
N TYR A 494 -3.24 3.90 -16.40
CA TYR A 494 -2.86 3.81 -17.81
C TYR A 494 -2.98 5.17 -18.51
N PRO A 495 -1.93 5.99 -18.55
CA PRO A 495 -2.01 7.37 -19.07
C PRO A 495 -2.46 7.49 -20.52
N GLN A 496 -2.12 6.52 -21.36
CA GLN A 496 -2.54 6.49 -22.76
C GLN A 496 -4.06 6.24 -22.87
N LEU A 497 -4.57 5.26 -22.11
CA LEU A 497 -5.99 4.98 -21.99
C LEU A 497 -6.74 6.18 -21.41
N GLN A 498 -6.20 6.80 -20.37
CA GLN A 498 -6.79 7.99 -19.74
C GLN A 498 -6.99 9.13 -20.73
N ASN A 499 -5.98 9.41 -21.57
CA ASN A 499 -6.07 10.46 -22.58
C ASN A 499 -7.07 10.12 -23.70
N ALA A 500 -7.17 8.86 -24.11
CA ALA A 500 -8.14 8.41 -25.09
C ALA A 500 -9.57 8.47 -24.52
N THR A 501 -9.77 7.96 -23.32
CA THR A 501 -11.05 8.00 -22.59
C THR A 501 -11.52 9.44 -22.34
N ARG A 502 -10.59 10.35 -22.01
CA ARG A 502 -10.89 11.79 -21.87
C ARG A 502 -11.46 12.39 -23.16
N ARG A 503 -10.82 12.12 -24.29
CA ARG A 503 -11.29 12.62 -25.60
C ARG A 503 -12.64 12.03 -25.99
N ALA A 504 -12.79 10.71 -25.82
CA ALA A 504 -14.04 10.02 -26.07
C ALA A 504 -15.20 10.56 -25.20
N ALA A 505 -14.96 10.73 -23.92
CA ALA A 505 -15.94 11.27 -22.97
C ALA A 505 -16.33 12.71 -23.34
N GLN A 506 -15.37 13.59 -23.64
CA GLN A 506 -15.63 14.97 -24.05
C GLN A 506 -16.45 15.04 -25.33
N HIS A 507 -16.13 14.21 -26.32
CA HIS A 507 -16.87 14.13 -27.58
C HIS A 507 -18.31 13.65 -27.33
N LEU A 508 -18.49 12.58 -26.57
CA LEU A 508 -19.81 12.05 -26.21
C LEU A 508 -20.64 13.09 -25.45
N MET A 509 -20.04 13.73 -24.47
CA MET A 509 -20.76 14.75 -23.66
C MET A 509 -21.17 15.94 -24.48
N ALA A 510 -20.36 16.40 -25.43
CA ALA A 510 -20.73 17.48 -26.35
C ALA A 510 -21.92 17.06 -27.23
N LYS A 511 -21.89 15.85 -27.80
CA LYS A 511 -22.98 15.28 -28.63
C LYS A 511 -24.28 15.12 -27.84
N VAL A 512 -24.21 14.62 -26.61
CA VAL A 512 -25.40 14.45 -25.76
C VAL A 512 -25.96 15.80 -25.31
N LYS A 513 -25.08 16.78 -24.98
CA LYS A 513 -25.49 18.15 -24.64
C LYS A 513 -26.23 18.81 -25.78
N GLU A 514 -25.70 18.74 -27.00
CA GLU A 514 -26.33 19.29 -28.20
C GLU A 514 -27.71 18.67 -28.46
N ARG A 515 -27.80 17.34 -28.41
CA ARG A 515 -29.07 16.61 -28.57
C ARG A 515 -30.06 16.99 -27.47
N ALA A 516 -29.66 17.09 -26.21
CA ALA A 516 -30.53 17.46 -25.11
C ALA A 516 -31.03 18.92 -25.25
N ILE A 517 -30.20 19.84 -25.70
CA ILE A 517 -30.58 21.21 -26.00
C ILE A 517 -31.62 21.22 -27.14
N GLY A 518 -31.38 20.46 -28.21
CA GLY A 518 -32.30 20.32 -29.31
C GLY A 518 -33.73 19.92 -28.83
N HIS A 519 -33.82 18.87 -28.00
CA HIS A 519 -35.09 18.42 -27.44
C HIS A 519 -35.76 19.44 -26.54
N VAL A 520 -35.02 20.19 -25.74
CA VAL A 520 -35.59 21.24 -24.90
C VAL A 520 -36.12 22.38 -25.76
N VAL A 521 -35.44 22.73 -26.85
CA VAL A 521 -35.95 23.69 -27.84
C VAL A 521 -37.24 23.19 -28.45
N GLU A 522 -37.36 21.89 -28.80
CA GLU A 522 -38.60 21.28 -29.32
C GLU A 522 -39.71 21.34 -28.28
N ILE A 523 -39.44 21.03 -26.98
CA ILE A 523 -40.44 21.15 -25.90
C ILE A 523 -41.00 22.58 -25.79
N VAL A 524 -40.09 23.56 -25.81
CA VAL A 524 -40.47 24.99 -25.79
C VAL A 524 -41.27 25.34 -27.06
N GLN A 525 -40.92 24.81 -28.21
CA GLN A 525 -41.61 25.07 -29.46
C GLN A 525 -43.02 24.45 -29.49
N MET A 526 -43.19 23.23 -28.90
CA MET A 526 -44.53 22.62 -28.74
C MET A 526 -45.45 23.50 -27.91
N GLU A 527 -44.95 24.13 -26.86
CA GLU A 527 -45.74 25.07 -26.05
C GLU A 527 -46.11 26.33 -26.81
N LYS A 528 -45.36 26.75 -27.83
CA LYS A 528 -45.65 27.89 -28.70
C LYS A 528 -46.67 27.56 -29.79
N CYS A 529 -46.74 26.31 -30.23
CA CYS A 529 -47.53 25.93 -31.40
C CYS A 529 -49.04 25.80 -31.11
N THR A 530 -49.41 25.37 -29.89
CA THR A 530 -50.81 25.06 -29.57
C THR A 530 -51.08 25.23 -28.08
N ASP A 531 -52.37 25.46 -27.80
CA ASP A 531 -52.93 25.56 -26.45
C ASP A 531 -53.81 24.35 -26.14
N PHE A 532 -53.29 23.40 -25.43
CA PHE A 532 -54.05 22.26 -24.98
C PHE A 532 -53.68 21.89 -23.56
N THR A 533 -54.67 21.57 -22.75
CA THR A 533 -54.45 20.96 -21.44
C THR A 533 -55.71 20.15 -21.02
N CYS A 534 -55.46 18.98 -20.46
CA CYS A 534 -56.45 18.17 -19.76
C CYS A 534 -56.41 18.40 -18.23
N ASN A 535 -55.58 19.32 -17.74
CA ASN A 535 -55.48 19.61 -16.31
C ASN A 535 -56.74 20.30 -15.81
N PRO A 536 -57.50 19.71 -14.87
CA PRO A 536 -58.75 20.28 -14.35
C PRO A 536 -58.52 21.60 -13.56
N GLU A 537 -57.29 21.80 -13.02
CA GLU A 537 -56.96 23.05 -12.32
C GLU A 537 -57.08 24.28 -13.22
N TYR A 538 -56.83 24.13 -14.52
CA TYR A 538 -56.98 25.23 -15.46
C TYR A 538 -58.42 25.77 -15.49
N MET A 539 -59.39 24.92 -15.62
CA MET A 539 -60.80 25.31 -15.68
C MET A 539 -61.25 25.89 -14.33
N ALA A 540 -60.83 25.30 -13.23
CA ALA A 540 -61.17 25.81 -11.89
C ALA A 540 -60.63 27.25 -11.65
N GLU A 541 -59.35 27.44 -12.00
CA GLU A 541 -58.69 28.73 -11.84
C GLU A 541 -59.30 29.80 -12.80
N TRP A 542 -59.56 29.42 -14.05
CA TRP A 542 -60.20 30.35 -15.00
C TRP A 542 -61.58 30.77 -14.54
N ASN A 543 -62.46 29.85 -14.11
CA ASN A 543 -63.77 30.16 -13.59
C ASN A 543 -63.71 31.14 -12.41
N LYS A 544 -62.82 30.88 -11.44
CA LYS A 544 -62.61 31.75 -10.28
C LYS A 544 -62.16 33.16 -10.68
N LEU A 545 -61.32 33.28 -11.70
CA LEU A 545 -60.87 34.57 -12.21
C LEU A 545 -62.04 35.28 -12.97
N MET A 546 -62.86 34.53 -13.70
CA MET A 546 -63.99 35.09 -14.47
C MET A 546 -65.15 35.62 -13.59
N GLU A 547 -65.32 35.06 -12.39
CA GLU A 547 -66.32 35.61 -11.41
C GLU A 547 -66.07 37.07 -11.12
N LYS A 548 -64.86 37.59 -11.24
CA LYS A 548 -64.51 38.98 -10.97
C LYS A 548 -64.75 39.93 -12.13
N GLN A 549 -65.16 39.43 -13.30
CA GLN A 549 -65.32 40.19 -14.52
C GLN A 549 -66.39 41.27 -14.36
N VAL A 550 -67.54 40.94 -13.77
CA VAL A 550 -68.66 41.86 -13.62
C VAL A 550 -68.29 43.05 -12.72
N VAL A 551 -67.65 42.78 -11.59
CA VAL A 551 -67.18 43.79 -10.64
C VAL A 551 -66.16 44.72 -11.29
N PHE A 552 -65.20 44.11 -12.05
CA PHE A 552 -64.20 44.88 -12.78
C PHE A 552 -64.78 45.80 -13.85
N LEU A 553 -65.72 45.30 -14.67
CA LEU A 553 -66.38 46.09 -15.71
C LEU A 553 -67.21 47.21 -15.12
N GLN A 554 -67.98 46.99 -14.03
CA GLN A 554 -68.73 48.01 -13.29
C GLN A 554 -67.76 49.07 -12.71
N HIS A 555 -66.56 48.72 -12.31
CA HIS A 555 -65.58 49.69 -11.81
C HIS A 555 -65.04 50.58 -12.95
N ILE A 556 -64.85 50.07 -14.14
CA ILE A 556 -64.39 50.82 -15.32
C ILE A 556 -65.49 51.76 -15.80
N ASP A 557 -66.80 51.30 -15.78
CA ASP A 557 -67.94 52.05 -16.29
C ASP A 557 -68.28 53.22 -15.38
N ASP A 558 -67.89 53.25 -14.15
CA ASP A 558 -68.15 54.31 -13.20
C ASP A 558 -67.04 55.36 -13.18
N PRO A 559 -67.25 56.58 -13.72
CA PRO A 559 -66.24 57.62 -13.77
C PRO A 559 -65.80 58.14 -12.40
N TRP A 560 -66.66 57.92 -11.35
CA TRP A 560 -66.40 58.41 -10.01
C TRP A 560 -65.55 57.45 -9.16
N LYS A 561 -65.30 56.27 -9.62
CA LYS A 561 -64.38 55.29 -8.96
C LYS A 561 -62.93 55.63 -9.21
N PRO A 562 -62.03 55.29 -8.26
CA PRO A 562 -60.58 55.52 -8.38
C PRO A 562 -60.02 54.88 -9.67
N SER A 563 -59.02 55.55 -10.24
CA SER A 563 -58.26 54.98 -11.39
C SER A 563 -57.49 53.69 -11.06
N LYS A 564 -57.30 53.42 -9.80
CA LYS A 564 -56.63 52.22 -9.31
C LYS A 564 -57.62 51.22 -8.72
N PHE A 565 -57.63 50.01 -9.18
CA PHE A 565 -58.47 48.91 -8.72
C PHE A 565 -57.63 47.70 -8.32
N VAL A 566 -57.87 47.17 -7.14
CA VAL A 566 -57.15 45.91 -6.69
C VAL A 566 -57.96 44.74 -7.15
N LEU A 567 -57.32 43.90 -8.02
CA LEU A 567 -57.88 42.65 -8.48
C LEU A 567 -57.17 41.48 -7.71
N GLU A 568 -57.95 40.81 -6.87
CA GLU A 568 -57.49 39.74 -6.06
C GLU A 568 -56.88 38.61 -6.94
N GLY A 569 -55.60 38.17 -6.67
CA GLY A 569 -54.90 37.20 -7.46
C GLY A 569 -54.02 37.78 -8.61
N ILE A 570 -54.19 39.08 -8.90
CA ILE A 570 -53.45 39.81 -9.94
C ILE A 570 -52.66 40.95 -9.33
N GLY A 571 -53.33 41.74 -8.42
CA GLY A 571 -52.69 42.89 -7.77
C GLY A 571 -53.43 44.23 -8.12
N GLU A 572 -52.72 45.36 -7.94
CA GLU A 572 -53.19 46.66 -8.26
C GLU A 572 -53.13 46.95 -9.77
N VAL A 573 -54.24 47.43 -10.34
CA VAL A 573 -54.44 47.67 -11.79
C VAL A 573 -54.82 49.09 -12.01
N ASP A 574 -54.25 49.79 -12.98
CA ASP A 574 -54.61 51.12 -13.44
C ASP A 574 -55.68 51.00 -14.55
N VAL A 575 -56.89 51.56 -14.32
CA VAL A 575 -57.98 51.39 -15.22
C VAL A 575 -58.25 52.64 -16.13
N GLU A 576 -57.44 53.71 -15.95
CA GLU A 576 -57.71 54.96 -16.70
C GLU A 576 -57.50 54.78 -18.21
N LYS A 577 -56.44 54.14 -18.62
CA LYS A 577 -56.12 53.81 -20.02
C LYS A 577 -57.05 52.78 -20.62
N LEU A 578 -57.76 52.00 -19.80
CA LEU A 578 -58.70 50.97 -20.25
C LEU A 578 -60.08 51.61 -20.59
N ARG A 579 -60.44 52.75 -19.96
CA ARG A 579 -61.67 53.48 -20.26
C ARG A 579 -61.69 53.98 -21.70
N GLU A 580 -60.58 54.37 -22.26
CA GLU A 580 -60.52 54.88 -23.65
C GLU A 580 -60.90 53.77 -24.67
N ARG A 581 -60.58 52.49 -24.35
CA ARG A 581 -60.78 51.31 -25.21
C ARG A 581 -61.83 50.35 -24.68
N ARG A 582 -62.88 50.94 -24.00
CA ARG A 582 -63.93 50.18 -23.27
C ARG A 582 -64.56 49.06 -24.08
N HIS A 583 -64.69 49.19 -25.41
CA HIS A 583 -65.37 48.20 -26.29
C HIS A 583 -64.58 46.91 -26.40
N LEU A 584 -63.28 46.93 -26.18
CA LEU A 584 -62.37 45.71 -26.24
C LEU A 584 -62.09 45.16 -24.83
N VAL A 585 -62.31 45.93 -23.76
CA VAL A 585 -61.90 45.56 -22.41
C VAL A 585 -62.48 44.19 -21.97
N GLN A 586 -63.69 43.86 -22.33
CA GLN A 586 -64.33 42.61 -21.96
C GLN A 586 -63.58 41.39 -22.60
N GLN A 587 -63.22 41.55 -23.90
CA GLN A 587 -62.48 40.52 -24.61
C GLN A 587 -61.05 40.41 -24.09
N ALA A 588 -60.42 41.54 -23.88
CA ALA A 588 -59.08 41.62 -23.29
C ALA A 588 -59.02 40.95 -21.90
N PHE A 589 -59.98 41.22 -21.05
CA PHE A 589 -60.12 40.60 -19.73
C PHE A 589 -60.26 39.08 -19.84
N ASN A 590 -61.19 38.61 -20.69
CA ASN A 590 -61.34 37.19 -20.91
C ASN A 590 -59.98 36.51 -21.39
N LEU A 591 -59.36 37.16 -22.38
CA LEU A 591 -58.06 36.72 -22.89
C LEU A 591 -56.98 36.66 -21.79
N ARG A 592 -56.88 37.69 -20.98
CA ARG A 592 -55.97 37.81 -19.85
C ARG A 592 -56.20 36.71 -18.79
N MET A 593 -57.48 36.52 -18.38
CA MET A 593 -57.83 35.50 -17.37
C MET A 593 -57.52 34.06 -17.87
N ARG A 594 -57.78 33.79 -19.15
CA ARG A 594 -57.41 32.57 -19.79
C ARG A 594 -55.87 32.37 -19.74
N MET A 595 -55.13 33.42 -20.07
CA MET A 595 -53.67 33.39 -20.05
C MET A 595 -53.11 33.17 -18.65
N VAL A 596 -53.63 33.87 -17.63
CA VAL A 596 -53.23 33.68 -16.22
C VAL A 596 -53.44 32.24 -15.76
N ALA A 597 -54.62 31.68 -16.00
CA ALA A 597 -54.91 30.29 -15.63
C ALA A 597 -54.04 29.28 -16.38
N TYR A 598 -53.86 29.47 -17.69
CA TYR A 598 -53.08 28.55 -18.52
C TYR A 598 -51.56 28.66 -18.28
N TRP A 599 -51.03 29.87 -17.95
CA TRP A 599 -49.61 30.11 -17.74
C TRP A 599 -49.02 29.22 -16.65
N LYS A 600 -49.72 29.04 -15.54
CA LYS A 600 -49.31 28.13 -14.46
C LYS A 600 -49.12 26.69 -14.97
N THR A 601 -50.01 26.23 -15.83
CA THR A 601 -49.93 24.89 -16.44
C THR A 601 -48.75 24.78 -17.38
N VAL A 602 -48.52 25.82 -18.20
CA VAL A 602 -47.37 25.87 -19.12
C VAL A 602 -46.04 25.78 -18.35
N LEU A 603 -45.85 26.60 -17.30
CA LEU A 603 -44.63 26.62 -16.51
C LEU A 603 -44.36 25.26 -15.84
N ARG A 604 -45.39 24.67 -15.21
CA ARG A 604 -45.24 23.34 -14.59
C ARG A 604 -44.88 22.28 -15.62
N ARG A 605 -45.58 22.24 -16.73
CA ARG A 605 -45.34 21.25 -17.80
C ARG A 605 -43.98 21.40 -18.42
N LEU A 606 -43.46 22.63 -18.59
CA LEU A 606 -42.08 22.86 -19.04
C LEU A 606 -41.06 22.25 -18.07
N VAL A 607 -41.22 22.54 -16.76
CA VAL A 607 -40.31 22.00 -15.75
C VAL A 607 -40.37 20.49 -15.70
N ASP A 608 -41.58 19.89 -15.67
CA ASP A 608 -41.76 18.44 -15.62
C ASP A 608 -41.19 17.76 -16.86
N SER A 609 -41.50 18.29 -18.07
CA SER A 609 -41.01 17.72 -19.32
C SER A 609 -39.49 17.77 -19.45
N VAL A 610 -38.87 18.88 -19.04
CA VAL A 610 -37.41 19.02 -19.06
C VAL A 610 -36.77 18.09 -18.04
N ALA A 611 -37.32 17.96 -16.83
CA ALA A 611 -36.82 17.04 -15.80
C ALA A 611 -36.90 15.56 -16.24
N LEU A 612 -38.06 15.14 -16.79
CA LEU A 612 -38.24 13.78 -17.30
C LEU A 612 -37.30 13.48 -18.46
N HIS A 613 -37.14 14.42 -19.38
CA HIS A 613 -36.19 14.28 -20.50
C HIS A 613 -34.74 14.18 -20.03
N LEU A 614 -34.35 14.98 -19.03
CA LEU A 614 -33.03 14.92 -18.41
C LEU A 614 -32.77 13.54 -17.82
N LEU A 615 -33.64 13.02 -16.97
CA LEU A 615 -33.52 11.70 -16.35
C LEU A 615 -33.42 10.58 -17.39
N PHE A 616 -34.26 10.62 -18.41
CA PHE A 616 -34.24 9.65 -19.52
C PHE A 616 -32.92 9.69 -20.25
N THR A 617 -32.40 10.87 -20.56
CA THR A 617 -31.12 11.01 -21.29
C THR A 617 -29.93 10.58 -20.45
N VAL A 618 -29.92 10.90 -19.15
CA VAL A 618 -28.88 10.43 -18.20
C VAL A 618 -28.88 8.90 -18.09
N GLN A 619 -30.06 8.29 -18.03
CA GLN A 619 -30.19 6.83 -18.01
C GLN A 619 -29.64 6.19 -19.29
N GLY A 620 -29.94 6.77 -20.44
CA GLY A 620 -29.42 6.33 -21.75
C GLY A 620 -27.91 6.45 -21.84
N LEU A 621 -27.37 7.60 -21.42
CA LEU A 621 -25.94 7.85 -21.37
C LEU A 621 -25.20 6.79 -20.57
N VAL A 622 -25.59 6.58 -19.31
CA VAL A 622 -24.87 5.67 -18.40
C VAL A 622 -25.03 4.21 -18.79
N ASN A 623 -26.23 3.80 -19.20
CA ASN A 623 -26.48 2.37 -19.45
C ASN A 623 -25.99 1.89 -20.82
N LYS A 624 -25.94 2.76 -21.83
CA LYS A 624 -25.69 2.36 -23.22
C LYS A 624 -24.57 3.17 -23.89
N GLU A 625 -24.75 4.50 -24.02
CA GLU A 625 -23.92 5.31 -24.90
C GLU A 625 -22.46 5.46 -24.44
N LEU A 626 -22.22 5.49 -23.12
CA LEU A 626 -20.89 5.72 -22.57
C LEU A 626 -19.94 4.58 -22.90
N GLU A 627 -20.37 3.34 -22.73
CA GLU A 627 -19.55 2.16 -23.00
C GLU A 627 -19.29 2.01 -24.50
N ASP A 628 -20.35 2.13 -25.31
CA ASP A 628 -20.27 1.99 -26.76
C ASP A 628 -19.30 3.02 -27.38
N GLU A 629 -19.39 4.30 -26.99
CA GLU A 629 -18.55 5.37 -27.53
C GLU A 629 -17.09 5.24 -27.05
N VAL A 630 -16.85 5.01 -25.76
CA VAL A 630 -15.48 4.89 -25.23
C VAL A 630 -14.78 3.67 -25.81
N VAL A 631 -15.46 2.52 -25.83
CA VAL A 631 -14.88 1.29 -26.38
C VAL A 631 -14.61 1.46 -27.88
N SER A 632 -15.54 2.04 -28.65
CA SER A 632 -15.35 2.25 -30.08
C SER A 632 -14.16 3.15 -30.41
N GLN A 633 -13.91 4.18 -29.62
CA GLN A 633 -12.76 5.10 -29.79
C GLN A 633 -11.44 4.53 -29.27
N VAL A 634 -11.49 3.73 -28.21
CA VAL A 634 -10.29 3.08 -27.63
C VAL A 634 -9.85 1.89 -28.48
N VAL A 635 -10.80 1.05 -28.89
CA VAL A 635 -10.55 -0.18 -29.65
C VAL A 635 -10.47 0.07 -31.15
N GLY A 636 -11.06 1.16 -31.65
CA GLY A 636 -11.15 1.50 -33.07
C GLY A 636 -9.80 1.85 -33.70
N PRO A 637 -9.75 1.89 -35.05
CA PRO A 637 -8.50 2.12 -35.81
C PRO A 637 -7.82 3.46 -35.51
N GLN A 638 -8.53 4.44 -34.96
CA GLN A 638 -8.00 5.75 -34.57
C GLN A 638 -7.32 5.72 -33.18
N GLY A 639 -7.50 4.65 -32.40
CA GLY A 639 -6.94 4.52 -31.04
C GLY A 639 -5.46 4.17 -30.94
N GLY A 640 -4.76 4.04 -32.06
CA GLY A 640 -3.30 3.81 -32.09
C GLY A 640 -2.84 2.40 -31.68
N GLY A 641 -3.75 1.44 -31.62
CA GLY A 641 -3.51 0.05 -31.24
C GLY A 641 -3.72 -0.19 -29.74
N GLN A 642 -4.58 -1.12 -29.42
CA GLN A 642 -4.99 -1.47 -28.06
C GLN A 642 -3.82 -1.74 -27.12
N GLN A 643 -2.74 -2.30 -27.62
CA GLN A 643 -1.56 -2.63 -26.85
C GLN A 643 -0.83 -1.38 -26.32
N ARG A 644 -0.75 -0.32 -27.13
CA ARG A 644 -0.13 0.95 -26.70
C ARG A 644 -0.93 1.69 -25.62
N MET A 645 -2.24 1.51 -25.61
CA MET A 645 -3.10 2.19 -24.64
C MET A 645 -2.89 1.70 -23.20
N LEU A 646 -2.40 0.48 -23.07
CA LEU A 646 -2.17 -0.18 -21.79
C LEU A 646 -0.67 -0.37 -21.51
N GLU A 647 0.21 0.24 -22.31
CA GLU A 647 1.65 0.29 -22.03
C GLU A 647 1.91 1.05 -20.73
N GLU A 648 2.70 0.43 -19.88
CA GLU A 648 3.17 1.05 -18.64
C GLU A 648 4.13 2.18 -18.93
N THR A 649 4.13 3.21 -18.09
CA THR A 649 5.19 4.23 -18.14
C THR A 649 6.54 3.58 -17.81
N PRO A 650 7.67 4.04 -18.40
CA PRO A 650 9.00 3.51 -18.09
C PRO A 650 9.33 3.53 -16.59
N ALA A 651 8.82 4.51 -15.84
CA ALA A 651 8.98 4.61 -14.40
C ALA A 651 8.25 3.48 -13.66
N VAL A 652 7.03 3.12 -14.07
CA VAL A 652 6.24 2.03 -13.48
C VAL A 652 6.88 0.68 -13.83
N ALA A 653 7.34 0.48 -15.07
CA ALA A 653 8.03 -0.73 -15.50
C ALA A 653 9.33 -0.94 -14.69
N ALA A 654 10.16 0.10 -14.53
CA ALA A 654 11.38 0.03 -13.73
C ALA A 654 11.09 -0.29 -12.24
N LYS A 655 10.04 0.31 -11.67
CA LYS A 655 9.60 0.02 -10.29
C LYS A 655 9.14 -1.42 -10.14
N ARG A 656 8.36 -1.94 -11.11
CA ARG A 656 7.91 -3.34 -11.16
C ARG A 656 9.10 -4.30 -11.18
N GLU A 657 10.04 -4.05 -12.08
CA GLU A 657 11.23 -4.88 -12.22
C GLU A 657 12.07 -4.90 -10.93
N LYS A 658 12.25 -3.74 -10.30
CA LYS A 658 12.93 -3.65 -9.00
C LYS A 658 12.20 -4.44 -7.92
N LEU A 659 10.86 -4.35 -7.85
CA LEU A 659 10.06 -5.12 -6.89
C LEU A 659 10.14 -6.62 -7.16
N MET A 660 10.08 -7.06 -8.42
CA MET A 660 10.18 -8.48 -8.77
C MET A 660 11.54 -9.05 -8.39
N ARG A 661 12.64 -8.32 -8.64
CA ARG A 661 13.99 -8.72 -8.21
C ARG A 661 14.08 -8.82 -6.67
N SER A 662 13.56 -7.84 -5.95
CA SER A 662 13.52 -7.85 -4.49
C SER A 662 12.69 -9.01 -3.94
N ILE A 663 11.51 -9.28 -4.51
CA ILE A 663 10.66 -10.42 -4.13
C ILE A 663 11.36 -11.76 -4.35
N SER A 664 12.04 -11.93 -5.50
CA SER A 664 12.80 -13.15 -5.80
C SER A 664 13.91 -13.37 -4.76
N LEU A 665 14.69 -12.33 -4.49
CA LEU A 665 15.77 -12.34 -3.50
C LEU A 665 15.25 -12.67 -2.09
N LEU A 666 14.15 -12.02 -1.66
CA LEU A 666 13.57 -12.26 -0.33
C LEU A 666 12.95 -13.66 -0.21
N LYS A 667 12.37 -14.22 -1.28
CA LYS A 667 11.88 -15.62 -1.28
C LYS A 667 13.02 -16.61 -1.10
N GLU A 668 14.08 -16.46 -1.88
CA GLU A 668 15.29 -17.29 -1.78
C GLU A 668 15.90 -17.18 -0.38
N SER A 669 16.00 -15.97 0.15
CA SER A 669 16.50 -15.73 1.51
C SER A 669 15.66 -16.43 2.57
N ARG A 670 14.32 -16.41 2.44
CA ARG A 670 13.41 -17.11 3.35
C ARG A 670 13.58 -18.62 3.28
N GLU A 671 13.78 -19.18 2.09
CA GLU A 671 14.01 -20.63 1.91
C GLU A 671 15.33 -21.07 2.56
N VAL A 672 16.41 -20.30 2.38
CA VAL A 672 17.71 -20.55 3.03
C VAL A 672 17.55 -20.62 4.55
N VAL A 673 16.83 -19.68 5.15
CA VAL A 673 16.65 -19.65 6.61
C VAL A 673 15.73 -20.79 7.08
N ALA A 674 14.67 -21.10 6.36
CA ALA A 674 13.77 -22.20 6.69
C ALA A 674 14.51 -23.55 6.73
N GLN A 675 15.34 -23.86 5.72
CA GLN A 675 16.15 -25.08 5.67
C GLN A 675 17.08 -25.23 6.85
N ILE A 676 17.52 -24.14 7.46
CA ILE A 676 18.45 -24.15 8.58
C ILE A 676 17.72 -24.32 9.89
N ILE A 677 16.60 -23.65 10.09
CA ILE A 677 15.75 -23.84 11.27
C ILE A 677 15.33 -25.32 11.35
N ASP A 678 14.95 -25.92 10.21
CA ASP A 678 14.62 -27.35 10.15
C ASP A 678 15.80 -28.24 10.52
N ARG A 679 17.02 -27.94 10.04
CA ARG A 679 18.24 -28.71 10.40
C ARG A 679 18.60 -28.57 11.88
N VAL A 680 18.51 -27.37 12.44
CA VAL A 680 18.78 -27.13 13.87
C VAL A 680 17.77 -27.83 14.74
N SER A 681 16.49 -27.80 14.35
CA SER A 681 15.41 -28.51 15.05
C SER A 681 15.54 -30.03 15.01
N MET A 682 15.98 -30.61 13.88
CA MET A 682 16.21 -32.06 13.75
C MET A 682 17.39 -32.52 14.59
N ALA A 683 18.49 -31.76 14.67
CA ALA A 683 19.63 -32.07 15.50
C ALA A 683 19.33 -32.09 17.00
N ASP A 684 18.33 -31.34 17.46
CA ASP A 684 17.84 -31.38 18.84
C ASP A 684 16.87 -32.55 19.09
N MET A 685 16.15 -33.05 18.08
CA MET A 685 15.26 -34.22 18.22
C MET A 685 16.03 -35.57 18.24
N GLU A 686 17.17 -35.70 17.54
CA GLU A 686 17.99 -36.93 17.59
C GLU A 686 18.63 -37.17 18.95
N LYS A 687 18.81 -36.15 19.79
CA LYS A 687 19.39 -36.29 21.15
C LYS A 687 18.36 -36.73 22.21
N HIS A 688 17.08 -36.82 21.87
CA HIS A 688 16.00 -37.20 22.81
C HIS A 688 15.42 -38.59 22.55
N GLN A 689 16.07 -39.47 21.73
CA GLN A 689 15.71 -40.87 21.70
C GLN A 689 16.37 -41.59 22.88
N PRO A 690 15.61 -42.19 23.84
CA PRO A 690 16.19 -42.99 24.90
C PRO A 690 16.75 -44.27 24.29
N ALA A 691 18.00 -44.61 24.62
CA ALA A 691 18.65 -45.81 24.25
C ALA A 691 17.80 -47.02 24.70
N GLN A 692 17.18 -47.72 23.80
CA GLN A 692 16.55 -49.00 24.07
C GLN A 692 17.66 -50.03 24.30
N GLY A 693 17.72 -50.42 25.58
CA GLY A 693 18.63 -51.46 26.04
C GLY A 693 18.34 -52.81 25.39
N VAL A 694 19.36 -53.38 24.88
CA VAL A 694 19.46 -54.78 24.47
C VAL A 694 19.26 -55.65 25.68
N LYS A 695 18.20 -56.46 25.74
CA LYS A 695 18.10 -57.65 26.51
C LYS A 695 17.71 -58.81 25.60
N GLY A 696 18.66 -59.75 25.46
CA GLY A 696 18.49 -60.98 24.73
C GLY A 696 17.65 -62.03 25.54
N GLY A 697 17.13 -63.01 24.85
CA GLY A 697 16.53 -64.18 25.41
C GLY A 697 15.44 -64.77 24.53
N GLY A 698 15.77 -65.68 23.71
CA GLY A 698 15.43 -67.05 23.41
C GLY A 698 13.95 -67.48 23.34
N GLY A 699 13.61 -68.16 22.28
CA GLY A 699 12.53 -69.17 22.33
C GLY A 699 11.65 -69.19 21.09
N SER A 700 12.05 -69.94 20.13
CA SER A 700 11.38 -70.87 19.22
C SER A 700 9.84 -70.94 19.09
N ASN A 701 9.37 -70.91 17.87
CA ASN A 701 8.62 -72.00 17.16
C ASN A 701 7.34 -71.56 16.38
N HIS A 702 7.36 -71.94 15.14
CA HIS A 702 6.26 -72.53 14.25
C HIS A 702 5.06 -71.63 13.94
N GLY A 703 4.68 -71.37 12.74
CA GLY A 703 4.48 -72.17 11.60
C GLY A 703 3.67 -71.44 10.52
N GLN A 704 4.00 -71.79 9.30
CA GLN A 704 3.16 -71.93 8.12
C GLN A 704 2.05 -70.84 7.87
N GLY A 705 1.91 -70.24 6.73
CA GLY A 705 2.23 -70.60 5.37
C GLY A 705 1.36 -69.85 4.40
N LEU A 706 1.90 -69.73 3.21
CA LEU A 706 1.23 -69.73 1.90
C LEU A 706 0.57 -68.55 1.28
N HIS A 707 1.14 -68.13 0.15
CA HIS A 707 0.59 -67.68 -1.14
C HIS A 707 -0.02 -66.32 -1.17
N GLY A 708 0.23 -65.42 -2.06
CA GLY A 708 0.79 -65.45 -3.41
C GLY A 708 0.25 -64.26 -4.17
N GLY A 709 1.02 -63.70 -5.07
CA GLY A 709 0.45 -63.06 -6.24
C GLY A 709 0.74 -61.56 -6.42
N HIS A 710 1.67 -61.32 -7.25
CA HIS A 710 1.88 -60.33 -8.32
C HIS A 710 0.95 -59.09 -8.40
N GLY A 711 1.59 -57.95 -8.67
CA GLY A 711 0.96 -56.83 -9.36
C GLY A 711 1.73 -55.51 -9.24
N GLU A 712 2.62 -55.27 -10.19
CA GLU A 712 3.23 -53.96 -10.42
C GLU A 712 2.17 -52.90 -10.72
N ALA A 713 2.36 -51.69 -10.25
CA ALA A 713 2.23 -50.45 -11.05
C ALA A 713 2.45 -49.18 -10.21
N SER A 714 3.47 -48.55 -10.59
CA SER A 714 3.73 -47.08 -10.65
C SER A 714 2.95 -46.15 -9.72
N ALA A 715 3.67 -45.58 -8.79
CA ALA A 715 3.30 -44.41 -8.01
C ALA A 715 3.51 -43.14 -8.82
N CYS A 716 2.50 -42.31 -8.90
CA CYS A 716 2.63 -40.91 -9.25
C CYS A 716 2.04 -40.04 -8.12
N SER A 717 2.85 -39.13 -7.67
CA SER A 717 2.69 -38.10 -6.69
C SER A 717 1.32 -37.42 -6.63
N ARG A 718 0.75 -37.31 -5.45
CA ARG A 718 -0.17 -36.25 -5.04
C ARG A 718 -0.02 -35.96 -3.56
N SER A 719 0.79 -34.97 -3.26
CA SER A 719 0.79 -34.34 -1.93
C SER A 719 0.78 -32.84 -2.08
N GLN A 720 -0.36 -32.24 -2.36
CA GLN A 720 -0.67 -30.86 -2.07
C GLN A 720 -2.19 -30.77 -1.87
N GLY A 721 -2.62 -30.46 -0.67
CA GLY A 721 -4.03 -30.21 -0.39
C GLY A 721 -4.55 -30.67 0.97
N ARG A 722 -3.84 -30.37 2.05
CA ARG A 722 -4.41 -30.48 3.42
C ARG A 722 -3.82 -29.51 4.42
N TRP A 723 -4.13 -28.19 4.25
CA TRP A 723 -3.89 -27.20 5.33
C TRP A 723 -4.90 -26.05 5.26
N TRP A 724 -6.21 -26.36 5.23
CA TRP A 724 -7.27 -25.34 5.42
C TRP A 724 -8.54 -25.97 5.99
N LEU A 725 -8.48 -26.76 7.02
CA LEU A 725 -9.69 -27.26 7.69
C LEU A 725 -9.40 -27.68 9.16
N LYS A 726 -8.92 -26.70 9.97
CA LYS A 726 -8.96 -26.84 11.42
C LYS A 726 -9.10 -25.46 12.09
N SER A 727 -10.26 -24.86 11.95
CA SER A 727 -10.78 -23.88 12.93
C SER A 727 -12.24 -23.56 12.66
N TRP A 728 -13.10 -24.58 12.68
CA TRP A 728 -14.54 -24.39 12.86
C TRP A 728 -15.10 -25.62 13.58
N THR A 729 -15.00 -25.61 14.89
CA THR A 729 -15.76 -26.55 15.72
C THR A 729 -17.05 -25.88 16.19
N GLY A 730 -18.01 -25.88 15.28
CA GLY A 730 -19.42 -25.65 15.55
C GLY A 730 -20.20 -26.91 15.18
N SER A 731 -20.98 -27.40 16.12
CA SER A 731 -21.77 -28.63 16.17
C SER A 731 -22.28 -29.18 14.83
N PRO A 732 -22.05 -30.47 14.52
CA PRO A 732 -22.40 -31.10 13.22
C PRO A 732 -23.89 -31.23 12.92
N ARG A 733 -24.80 -30.91 13.83
CA ARG A 733 -26.26 -31.16 13.66
C ARG A 733 -27.00 -30.05 12.89
N ARG A 734 -26.46 -28.87 12.73
CA ARG A 734 -27.13 -27.77 11.98
C ARG A 734 -26.81 -27.75 10.47
N THR A 735 -25.67 -28.21 10.04
CA THR A 735 -25.25 -28.20 8.63
C THR A 735 -25.97 -29.25 7.76
N TRP A 736 -26.37 -30.39 8.31
CA TRP A 736 -27.09 -31.43 7.57
C TRP A 736 -28.56 -31.06 7.27
N ARG A 737 -29.22 -30.30 8.15
CA ARG A 737 -30.60 -29.81 7.87
C ARG A 737 -30.63 -28.75 6.79
N SER A 738 -29.62 -27.88 6.72
CA SER A 738 -29.55 -26.83 5.68
C SER A 738 -29.25 -27.41 4.27
N ILE A 739 -28.45 -28.44 4.19
CA ILE A 739 -28.15 -29.13 2.92
C ILE A 739 -29.34 -29.97 2.43
N SER A 740 -30.11 -30.59 3.31
CA SER A 740 -31.32 -31.32 2.99
C SER A 740 -32.41 -30.39 2.47
N LEU A 741 -32.63 -29.23 3.09
CA LEU A 741 -33.62 -28.23 2.63
C LEU A 741 -33.22 -27.58 1.31
N LEU A 742 -31.92 -27.39 1.02
CA LEU A 742 -31.45 -26.90 -0.27
C LEU A 742 -31.64 -27.95 -1.41
N LYS A 743 -31.53 -29.23 -1.11
CA LYS A 743 -31.84 -30.28 -2.07
C LYS A 743 -33.33 -30.38 -2.38
N GLU A 744 -34.18 -30.33 -1.35
CA GLU A 744 -35.66 -30.35 -1.54
C GLU A 744 -36.14 -29.10 -2.29
N SER A 745 -35.58 -27.90 -2.01
CA SER A 745 -35.95 -26.69 -2.76
C SER A 745 -35.51 -26.76 -4.22
N ARG A 746 -34.40 -27.41 -4.56
CA ARG A 746 -33.93 -27.57 -5.93
C ARG A 746 -34.84 -28.55 -6.71
N GLU A 747 -35.34 -29.58 -6.08
CA GLU A 747 -36.29 -30.54 -6.73
C GLU A 747 -37.67 -29.90 -6.97
N VAL A 748 -38.17 -29.08 -6.03
CA VAL A 748 -39.44 -28.35 -6.19
C VAL A 748 -39.34 -27.31 -7.30
N VAL A 749 -38.23 -26.60 -7.43
CA VAL A 749 -37.97 -25.63 -8.52
C VAL A 749 -37.88 -26.36 -9.86
N ALA A 750 -37.23 -27.52 -9.93
CA ALA A 750 -37.13 -28.29 -11.16
C ALA A 750 -38.53 -28.79 -11.60
N GLN A 751 -39.39 -29.23 -10.66
CA GLN A 751 -40.77 -29.65 -10.98
C GLN A 751 -41.67 -28.47 -11.40
N ILE A 752 -41.44 -27.27 -10.89
CA ILE A 752 -42.16 -26.06 -11.32
C ILE A 752 -41.70 -25.63 -12.72
N MET A 753 -40.40 -25.71 -12.99
CA MET A 753 -39.83 -25.40 -14.32
C MET A 753 -40.33 -26.38 -15.40
N ASP A 754 -40.41 -27.67 -15.08
CA ASP A 754 -40.95 -28.70 -16.00
C ASP A 754 -42.44 -28.50 -16.28
N ARG A 755 -43.24 -28.09 -15.29
CA ARG A 755 -44.66 -27.79 -15.47
C ARG A 755 -44.94 -26.51 -16.27
N VAL A 756 -44.00 -25.54 -16.24
CA VAL A 756 -44.09 -24.28 -17.00
C VAL A 756 -43.65 -24.48 -18.44
N SER A 757 -42.74 -25.43 -18.71
CA SER A 757 -42.25 -25.77 -20.07
C SER A 757 -43.27 -26.51 -20.94
N THR A 758 -44.28 -27.11 -20.34
CA THR A 758 -45.31 -27.92 -21.06
C THR A 758 -46.63 -27.20 -21.33
N ALA A 759 -46.75 -25.91 -20.91
CA ALA A 759 -47.96 -25.13 -21.20
C ALA A 759 -47.61 -24.01 -22.20
N ASP A 760 -48.25 -24.10 -23.37
CA ASP A 760 -48.19 -23.18 -24.52
C ASP A 760 -47.93 -21.72 -24.13
N MET A 761 -46.75 -21.22 -24.53
CA MET A 761 -46.29 -19.83 -24.33
C MET A 761 -46.68 -18.96 -25.53
N GLU A 762 -47.94 -18.81 -25.82
CA GLU A 762 -48.42 -17.76 -26.72
C GLU A 762 -49.56 -16.95 -26.08
N ASN A 763 -49.29 -15.61 -25.94
CA ASN A 763 -50.23 -14.54 -25.68
C ASN A 763 -50.83 -14.35 -24.26
N SER A 764 -49.99 -13.95 -23.26
CA SER A 764 -50.50 -13.03 -22.23
C SER A 764 -49.36 -12.36 -21.43
N PRO A 765 -49.23 -11.03 -21.44
CA PRO A 765 -48.19 -10.27 -20.68
C PRO A 765 -48.35 -10.43 -19.15
N VAL A 766 -49.47 -10.84 -18.63
CA VAL A 766 -49.71 -11.01 -17.18
C VAL A 766 -48.92 -12.22 -16.63
N ARG A 767 -48.70 -13.28 -17.42
CA ARG A 767 -47.98 -14.48 -16.99
C ARG A 767 -46.50 -14.26 -16.92
N PHE A 768 -45.94 -13.40 -17.77
CA PHE A 768 -44.54 -13.01 -17.71
C PHE A 768 -44.19 -12.24 -16.43
N TYR A 769 -45.08 -11.34 -15.99
CA TYR A 769 -44.90 -10.60 -14.73
C TYR A 769 -45.02 -11.50 -13.50
N VAL A 770 -45.90 -12.48 -13.50
CA VAL A 770 -46.04 -13.48 -12.42
C VAL A 770 -44.80 -14.37 -12.33
N PHE A 771 -44.21 -14.76 -13.47
CA PHE A 771 -42.97 -15.53 -13.52
C PHE A 771 -41.76 -14.69 -12.99
N LEU A 772 -41.66 -13.44 -13.40
CA LEU A 772 -40.62 -12.52 -12.94
C LEU A 772 -40.72 -12.26 -11.41
N PHE A 773 -41.96 -12.13 -10.92
CA PHE A 773 -42.23 -11.91 -9.48
C PHE A 773 -41.87 -13.15 -8.65
N LEU A 774 -42.13 -14.32 -9.10
CA LEU A 774 -41.74 -15.59 -8.43
C LEU A 774 -40.21 -15.81 -8.44
N CYS A 775 -39.55 -15.45 -9.53
CA CYS A 775 -38.08 -15.50 -9.58
C CYS A 775 -37.43 -14.48 -8.64
N CYS A 776 -37.95 -13.25 -8.58
CA CYS A 776 -37.47 -12.25 -7.65
C CYS A 776 -37.72 -12.62 -6.17
N ALA A 777 -38.88 -13.17 -5.85
CA ALA A 777 -39.22 -13.64 -4.50
C ALA A 777 -38.30 -14.77 -4.05
N PHE A 778 -37.94 -15.68 -4.98
CA PHE A 778 -37.03 -16.78 -4.68
C PHE A 778 -35.59 -16.31 -4.46
N VAL A 779 -35.10 -15.37 -5.27
CA VAL A 779 -33.78 -14.75 -5.07
C VAL A 779 -33.71 -14.00 -3.75
N CYS A 780 -34.74 -13.28 -3.37
CA CYS A 780 -34.84 -12.61 -2.05
C CYS A 780 -34.86 -13.62 -0.89
N LEU A 781 -35.55 -14.75 -1.03
CA LEU A 781 -35.58 -15.80 -0.02
C LEU A 781 -34.21 -16.47 0.15
N VAL A 782 -33.48 -16.74 -0.93
CA VAL A 782 -32.14 -17.30 -0.91
C VAL A 782 -31.14 -16.30 -0.31
N LEU A 783 -31.24 -15.02 -0.61
CA LEU A 783 -30.40 -13.95 -0.04
C LEU A 783 -30.69 -13.73 1.45
N CYS A 784 -31.94 -13.78 1.89
CA CYS A 784 -32.28 -13.74 3.32
C CYS A 784 -31.78 -14.97 4.11
N PHE A 785 -31.75 -16.15 3.48
CA PHE A 785 -31.18 -17.36 4.12
C PHE A 785 -29.66 -17.39 4.14
N CYS A 786 -28.97 -16.67 3.26
CA CYS A 786 -27.51 -16.52 3.27
C CYS A 786 -27.04 -15.45 4.26
N LEU A 787 -27.92 -14.57 4.72
CA LEU A 787 -27.62 -13.50 5.69
C LEU A 787 -28.07 -13.86 7.12
N TRP A 788 -28.69 -15.01 7.34
CA TRP A 788 -29.04 -15.61 8.64
C TRP A 788 -28.23 -16.91 8.87
#